data_b408cbeb727d475112002fc00a2b7915
#
_entry.id   b408cbeb727d475112002fc00a2b7915
#
_cell.length_a   1.000
_cell.length_b   1.000
_cell.length_c   1.000
_cell.angle_alpha   90.00
_cell.angle_beta   90.00
_cell.angle_gamma   90.00
#
_symmetry.space_group_name_H-M   'P 1'
#
loop_
_entity.id
_entity.type
_entity.pdbx_description
1 polymer ?
#
loop_
_entity_poly.entity_id
_entity_poly.type
_entity_poly.pdbx_seq_one_letter_code
_entity_poly.pdbx_strand_id
1 'polypeptide(L)'
;MTKLRCLAAVWLFPPLAASQAMTCNFHDYKAADGLKAEMRAGALELTWQGERGETLRAVLSVDGGQPSVRELAVEKNGKWSVSGRDLTPEFRITSGQRRISAQQEVPLRQLGMFTPEVIERQKWFAFWDAPLNVPGKSGSNAAVGLPRKPEEIQKAWAKYQITGCEVNTDGARIEVNFPGVTAGVFSGGLRYTVYRGTNLLRQEIIAKTDAPSVAYEFAAGLKGFAIGSSTRLEWRDVARGWQHYLFGGAVNQDPVAVKARNRIEVVQSNAGSVAVFPASHKFFFAREVESNLGYNYYRKDSETSFAIGIRQAEREESFKPYGVTDAVWQRRTSQAREFEENFALYNAPPGTMQRMPVYFYLDSGNAEATQEAVMAFTHGDVYKPMPGYQVMVSHFHFHLNEELTDAGTIDHEPSWIPTFKALGINIAALCDFHADSHPTDTGKVRLEEQRVYFEGSERFSDRDFLIIPGEEPDATFGGHYMFLFPKPVYYTHAPLRRAGAASTAPQQPYSEEIAPYGKVYHTSSPETESRLLDDEHGLMWQTHPRTKSSDGYPDAVKDKPHFLSDRFAGASFQSLPVDQSQKRLCEERCLGLLDDMNNWAGPKYLIAEGDTYTKSPEDETYPQLDVNYVRLDRVPKFSDGWMPVLDALRAGNFFVTSGEVLLHDYSIQGSGAKKTFVADVDWTWPPEFVELVWGDGKTTNRQIISATSIPPFTTHHYSIPFDATGKKWVRFAAWDSAGNGAFTQPVHF
;
A
#
# COMPACT_ATOMS: atom_id res chain seq x y z
N MET A 1 -42.57 68.73 -43.85
CA MET A 1 -41.93 69.06 -42.54
C MET A 1 -42.07 67.83 -41.65
N THR A 2 -41.10 66.97 -41.67
CA THR A 2 -41.14 65.66 -40.90
C THR A 2 -40.06 65.71 -39.84
N LYS A 3 -40.43 65.72 -38.56
CA LYS A 3 -39.51 65.79 -37.44
C LYS A 3 -38.91 64.40 -37.14
N LEU A 4 -37.64 64.29 -37.30
CA LEU A 4 -36.82 63.14 -36.85
C LEU A 4 -36.64 63.23 -35.32
N ARG A 5 -37.08 62.19 -34.59
CA ARG A 5 -36.77 62.03 -33.17
C ARG A 5 -35.59 61.08 -33.05
N CYS A 6 -34.47 61.56 -32.53
CA CYS A 6 -33.36 60.72 -32.08
C CYS A 6 -33.68 60.05 -30.74
N LEU A 7 -33.71 58.74 -30.72
CA LEU A 7 -33.69 57.93 -29.48
C LEU A 7 -32.21 57.68 -29.07
N ALA A 8 -31.80 58.25 -27.94
CA ALA A 8 -30.55 57.90 -27.33
C ALA A 8 -30.70 56.58 -26.54
N ALA A 9 -30.00 55.54 -26.99
CA ALA A 9 -29.92 54.26 -26.28
C ALA A 9 -28.89 54.41 -25.13
N VAL A 10 -29.33 54.39 -23.90
CA VAL A 10 -28.48 54.31 -22.71
C VAL A 10 -28.05 52.88 -22.52
N TRP A 11 -26.79 52.58 -22.79
CA TRP A 11 -26.18 51.29 -22.45
C TRP A 11 -25.88 51.28 -20.95
N LEU A 12 -26.73 50.55 -20.18
CA LEU A 12 -26.44 50.18 -18.82
C LEU A 12 -25.42 49.03 -18.83
N PHE A 13 -24.16 49.34 -18.58
CA PHE A 13 -23.18 48.35 -18.25
C PHE A 13 -23.55 47.73 -16.89
N PRO A 14 -23.64 46.38 -16.78
CA PRO A 14 -23.77 45.76 -15.46
C PRO A 14 -22.52 46.14 -14.66
N PRO A 15 -22.67 46.39 -13.33
CA PRO A 15 -21.51 46.62 -12.49
C PRO A 15 -20.61 45.38 -12.54
N LEU A 16 -19.33 45.59 -12.82
CA LEU A 16 -18.30 44.56 -12.60
C LEU A 16 -18.45 44.10 -11.13
N ALA A 17 -18.85 42.86 -10.94
CA ALA A 17 -18.85 42.24 -9.63
C ALA A 17 -17.39 42.34 -9.11
N ALA A 18 -17.19 43.16 -8.11
CA ALA A 18 -15.91 43.21 -7.41
C ALA A 18 -15.62 41.80 -6.93
N SER A 19 -14.54 41.20 -7.42
CA SER A 19 -14.02 39.93 -6.93
C SER A 19 -13.88 40.06 -5.42
N GLN A 20 -14.69 39.28 -4.69
CA GLN A 20 -14.66 39.33 -3.24
C GLN A 20 -13.32 38.71 -2.82
N ALA A 21 -12.46 39.48 -2.18
CA ALA A 21 -11.16 39.03 -1.74
C ALA A 21 -11.33 37.80 -0.82
N MET A 22 -10.55 36.77 -1.04
CA MET A 22 -10.57 35.56 -0.21
C MET A 22 -10.30 35.92 1.25
N THR A 23 -11.09 35.40 2.14
CA THR A 23 -10.92 35.53 3.59
C THR A 23 -10.60 34.15 4.19
N CYS A 24 -9.66 34.09 5.15
CA CYS A 24 -9.31 32.91 5.87
C CYS A 24 -9.61 33.06 7.35
N ASN A 25 -10.09 31.98 7.96
CA ASN A 25 -10.27 31.87 9.39
C ASN A 25 -8.96 31.34 10.01
N PHE A 26 -8.40 32.09 10.99
CA PHE A 26 -7.16 31.78 11.72
C PHE A 26 -7.42 31.37 13.18
N HIS A 27 -8.64 30.98 13.52
CA HIS A 27 -9.01 30.67 14.92
C HIS A 27 -8.08 29.63 15.53
N ASP A 28 -7.77 28.56 14.80
CA ASP A 28 -6.95 27.44 15.24
C ASP A 28 -5.48 27.52 14.77
N TYR A 29 -5.12 28.67 14.21
CA TYR A 29 -3.74 28.93 13.81
C TYR A 29 -2.92 29.50 14.96
N LYS A 30 -1.72 28.95 15.13
CA LYS A 30 -0.69 29.44 16.04
C LYS A 30 0.62 29.57 15.27
N ALA A 31 1.14 30.78 15.19
CA ALA A 31 2.46 31.01 14.61
C ALA A 31 3.51 30.22 15.43
N ALA A 32 4.42 29.56 14.74
CA ALA A 32 5.55 28.84 15.34
C ALA A 32 6.84 29.21 14.62
N ASP A 33 7.97 29.06 15.30
CA ASP A 33 9.26 29.27 14.67
C ASP A 33 9.43 28.32 13.46
N GLY A 34 9.84 28.88 12.31
CA GLY A 34 9.94 28.16 11.06
C GLY A 34 8.60 27.77 10.40
N LEU A 35 7.45 28.28 10.88
CA LEU A 35 6.11 28.05 10.31
C LEU A 35 5.28 29.32 10.40
N LYS A 36 4.86 29.88 9.26
CA LYS A 36 4.05 31.11 9.21
C LYS A 36 2.98 31.03 8.13
N ALA A 37 1.79 31.52 8.46
CA ALA A 37 0.72 31.81 7.52
C ALA A 37 0.20 33.22 7.72
N GLU A 38 0.05 33.98 6.65
CA GLU A 38 -0.48 35.36 6.72
C GLU A 38 -1.22 35.73 5.44
N MET A 39 -2.24 36.57 5.58
CA MET A 39 -2.92 37.16 4.43
C MET A 39 -2.12 38.35 3.89
N ARG A 40 -1.74 38.33 2.60
CA ARG A 40 -1.06 39.40 1.89
C ARG A 40 -1.72 39.64 0.54
N ALA A 41 -2.09 40.88 0.25
CA ALA A 41 -2.68 41.30 -1.03
C ALA A 41 -3.82 40.41 -1.53
N GLY A 42 -4.67 39.89 -0.63
CA GLY A 42 -5.83 39.04 -0.96
C GLY A 42 -5.49 37.58 -1.20
N ALA A 43 -4.25 37.14 -0.97
CA ALA A 43 -3.80 35.77 -1.01
C ALA A 43 -3.28 35.29 0.35
N LEU A 44 -3.27 34.00 0.59
CA LEU A 44 -2.66 33.42 1.78
C LEU A 44 -1.23 33.00 1.45
N GLU A 45 -0.27 33.63 2.15
CA GLU A 45 1.15 33.25 2.07
C GLU A 45 1.50 32.28 3.20
N LEU A 46 2.04 31.12 2.83
CA LEU A 46 2.63 30.13 3.73
C LEU A 46 4.14 30.20 3.58
N THR A 47 4.87 30.30 4.69
CA THR A 47 6.32 30.13 4.71
C THR A 47 6.73 29.11 5.75
N TRP A 48 7.66 28.22 5.39
CA TRP A 48 8.14 27.20 6.31
C TRP A 48 9.62 26.92 6.10
N GLN A 49 10.26 26.39 7.14
CA GLN A 49 11.65 25.98 7.10
C GLN A 49 11.79 24.59 6.50
N GLY A 50 12.65 24.44 5.49
CA GLY A 50 12.99 23.19 4.84
C GLY A 50 14.06 22.39 5.55
N GLU A 51 14.50 21.29 4.90
CA GLU A 51 15.44 20.30 5.45
C GLU A 51 16.83 20.85 5.72
N ARG A 52 17.32 21.73 4.84
CA ARG A 52 18.69 22.27 4.84
C ARG A 52 18.77 23.72 5.34
N GLY A 53 17.70 24.16 6.04
CA GLY A 53 17.62 25.50 6.60
C GLY A 53 17.17 26.57 5.60
N GLU A 54 16.81 26.20 4.37
CA GLU A 54 16.15 27.07 3.41
C GLU A 54 14.72 27.45 3.88
N THR A 55 14.23 28.57 3.41
CA THR A 55 12.83 28.98 3.58
C THR A 55 12.05 28.66 2.32
N LEU A 56 10.91 28.03 2.48
CA LEU A 56 9.99 27.73 1.38
C LEU A 56 8.76 28.65 1.47
N ARG A 57 8.13 28.90 0.33
CA ARG A 57 6.91 29.71 0.24
C ARG A 57 5.93 29.10 -0.74
N ALA A 58 4.66 29.02 -0.31
CA ALA A 58 3.52 28.80 -1.16
C ALA A 58 2.52 29.97 -0.99
N VAL A 59 2.07 30.53 -2.10
CA VAL A 59 1.05 31.58 -2.10
C VAL A 59 -0.23 31.03 -2.69
N LEU A 60 -1.27 30.97 -1.87
CA LEU A 60 -2.57 30.37 -2.24
C LEU A 60 -3.62 31.45 -2.40
N SER A 61 -4.46 31.36 -3.42
CA SER A 61 -5.55 32.30 -3.65
C SER A 61 -6.79 31.61 -4.22
N VAL A 62 -7.90 32.33 -4.18
CA VAL A 62 -9.16 31.93 -4.82
C VAL A 62 -9.66 33.08 -5.67
N ASP A 63 -9.94 32.81 -6.94
CA ASP A 63 -10.49 33.76 -7.88
C ASP A 63 -11.76 33.17 -8.53
N GLY A 64 -12.88 33.87 -8.35
CA GLY A 64 -14.17 33.37 -8.84
C GLY A 64 -14.55 31.97 -8.34
N GLY A 65 -14.14 31.62 -7.12
CA GLY A 65 -14.36 30.30 -6.53
C GLY A 65 -13.36 29.22 -6.95
N GLN A 66 -12.39 29.54 -7.84
CA GLN A 66 -11.37 28.63 -8.32
C GLN A 66 -10.08 28.82 -7.50
N PRO A 67 -9.50 27.74 -6.93
CA PRO A 67 -8.24 27.81 -6.21
C PRO A 67 -7.07 27.95 -7.17
N SER A 68 -6.07 28.71 -6.74
CA SER A 68 -4.81 28.88 -7.45
C SER A 68 -3.63 28.88 -6.50
N VAL A 69 -2.57 28.21 -6.91
CA VAL A 69 -1.24 28.30 -6.29
C VAL A 69 -0.48 29.37 -7.07
N ARG A 70 -0.53 30.62 -6.57
CA ARG A 70 0.06 31.77 -7.22
C ARG A 70 1.57 31.66 -7.33
N GLU A 71 2.20 31.04 -6.33
CA GLU A 71 3.64 30.88 -6.30
C GLU A 71 4.06 29.67 -5.48
N LEU A 72 5.06 28.95 -6.01
CA LEU A 72 5.89 27.99 -5.28
C LEU A 72 7.34 28.45 -5.39
N ALA A 73 8.01 28.67 -4.26
CA ALA A 73 9.35 29.24 -4.23
C ALA A 73 10.21 28.67 -3.09
N VAL A 74 11.51 28.66 -3.33
CA VAL A 74 12.56 28.33 -2.35
C VAL A 74 13.50 29.50 -2.22
N GLU A 75 13.78 29.95 -0.99
CA GLU A 75 14.78 30.98 -0.70
C GLU A 75 16.12 30.31 -0.36
N LYS A 76 17.15 30.71 -1.08
CA LYS A 76 18.52 30.28 -0.80
C LYS A 76 19.45 31.47 -0.86
N ASN A 77 20.24 31.68 0.18
CA ASN A 77 21.17 32.80 0.29
C ASN A 77 20.50 34.19 0.09
N GLY A 78 19.31 34.36 0.66
CA GLY A 78 18.55 35.61 0.57
C GLY A 78 17.91 35.92 -0.79
N LYS A 79 17.87 34.90 -1.70
CA LYS A 79 17.28 35.04 -3.02
C LYS A 79 16.20 34.00 -3.24
N TRP A 80 15.02 34.43 -3.61
CA TRP A 80 13.89 33.61 -3.98
C TRP A 80 14.04 33.04 -5.39
N SER A 81 13.89 31.70 -5.51
CA SER A 81 13.76 30.97 -6.75
C SER A 81 12.34 30.47 -6.89
N VAL A 82 11.63 30.91 -7.91
CA VAL A 82 10.20 30.59 -8.13
C VAL A 82 10.09 29.52 -9.18
N SER A 83 9.73 28.31 -8.76
CA SER A 83 9.63 27.11 -9.62
C SER A 83 8.21 26.88 -10.16
N GLY A 84 7.19 27.53 -9.62
CA GLY A 84 5.80 27.44 -10.08
C GLY A 84 5.05 28.75 -9.90
N ARG A 85 4.25 29.15 -10.93
CA ARG A 85 3.38 30.34 -10.88
C ARG A 85 2.00 30.07 -11.45
N ASP A 86 0.98 30.61 -10.78
CA ASP A 86 -0.43 30.57 -11.21
C ASP A 86 -0.93 29.18 -11.57
N LEU A 87 -0.52 28.20 -10.76
CA LEU A 87 -0.89 26.79 -10.93
C LEU A 87 -2.29 26.53 -10.39
N THR A 88 -2.99 25.59 -11.00
CA THR A 88 -4.34 25.19 -10.57
C THR A 88 -4.32 23.72 -10.13
N PRO A 89 -4.90 23.36 -8.96
CA PRO A 89 -5.05 21.99 -8.54
C PRO A 89 -5.98 21.23 -9.49
N GLU A 90 -5.60 20.02 -9.84
CA GLU A 90 -6.36 19.16 -10.71
C GLU A 90 -6.60 17.82 -10.04
N PHE A 91 -7.87 17.36 -10.01
CA PHE A 91 -8.24 16.06 -9.51
C PHE A 91 -9.29 15.44 -10.42
N ARG A 92 -9.12 14.17 -10.73
CA ARG A 92 -10.09 13.34 -11.43
C ARG A 92 -10.39 12.11 -10.58
N ILE A 93 -11.65 11.81 -10.35
CA ILE A 93 -12.09 10.65 -9.59
C ILE A 93 -12.88 9.73 -10.52
N THR A 94 -12.53 8.45 -10.52
CA THR A 94 -13.31 7.39 -11.13
C THR A 94 -13.95 6.60 -10.02
N SER A 95 -15.26 6.48 -9.98
CA SER A 95 -16.00 5.75 -8.96
C SER A 95 -16.88 4.68 -9.58
N GLY A 96 -17.00 3.57 -8.88
CA GLY A 96 -17.88 2.45 -9.22
C GLY A 96 -18.56 1.90 -7.99
N GLN A 97 -19.27 0.80 -8.14
CA GLN A 97 -20.06 0.22 -7.07
C GLN A 97 -19.35 -1.00 -6.47
N ARG A 98 -19.09 -0.96 -5.15
CA ARG A 98 -18.55 -2.09 -4.39
C ARG A 98 -19.65 -3.09 -4.06
N ARG A 99 -19.38 -4.37 -4.24
CA ARG A 99 -20.28 -5.47 -3.92
C ARG A 99 -19.51 -6.59 -3.24
N ILE A 100 -20.23 -7.47 -2.54
CA ILE A 100 -19.66 -8.73 -2.11
C ILE A 100 -19.39 -9.62 -3.33
N SER A 101 -18.29 -10.34 -3.30
CA SER A 101 -17.93 -11.27 -4.36
C SER A 101 -18.63 -12.63 -4.18
N ALA A 102 -18.74 -13.41 -5.26
CA ALA A 102 -19.22 -14.80 -5.14
C ALA A 102 -18.27 -15.64 -4.29
N GLN A 103 -16.97 -15.36 -4.34
CA GLN A 103 -16.01 -16.02 -3.48
C GLN A 103 -16.21 -15.73 -1.99
N GLN A 104 -16.68 -14.55 -1.62
CA GLN A 104 -17.06 -14.23 -0.24
C GLN A 104 -18.44 -14.82 0.12
N GLU A 105 -19.37 -14.88 -0.82
CA GLU A 105 -20.73 -15.36 -0.58
C GLU A 105 -20.77 -16.83 -0.16
N VAL A 106 -20.05 -17.68 -0.88
CA VAL A 106 -20.08 -19.15 -0.67
C VAL A 106 -19.75 -19.55 0.77
N PRO A 107 -18.63 -19.14 1.36
CA PRO A 107 -18.31 -19.54 2.73
C PRO A 107 -19.16 -18.86 3.78
N LEU A 108 -19.57 -17.61 3.55
CA LEU A 108 -20.48 -16.96 4.47
C LEU A 108 -21.79 -17.72 4.58
N ARG A 109 -22.28 -18.30 3.46
CA ARG A 109 -23.42 -19.21 3.47
C ARG A 109 -23.13 -20.52 4.20
N GLN A 110 -21.99 -21.13 3.93
CA GLN A 110 -21.57 -22.40 4.58
C GLN A 110 -21.43 -22.24 6.10
N LEU A 111 -20.94 -21.09 6.54
CA LEU A 111 -20.75 -20.76 7.96
C LEU A 111 -22.04 -20.24 8.63
N GLY A 112 -23.15 -20.12 7.89
CA GLY A 112 -24.39 -19.51 8.41
C GLY A 112 -24.27 -18.03 8.73
N MET A 113 -23.25 -17.34 8.17
CA MET A 113 -22.96 -15.92 8.42
C MET A 113 -23.47 -15.01 7.31
N PHE A 114 -24.20 -15.53 6.33
CA PHE A 114 -24.71 -14.73 5.20
C PHE A 114 -25.94 -13.92 5.60
N THR A 115 -25.72 -12.87 6.38
CA THR A 115 -26.75 -11.92 6.83
C THR A 115 -26.53 -10.55 6.18
N PRO A 116 -27.57 -9.69 6.08
CA PRO A 116 -27.42 -8.34 5.52
C PRO A 116 -26.30 -7.53 6.19
N GLU A 117 -26.16 -7.64 7.50
CA GLU A 117 -25.15 -6.90 8.27
C GLU A 117 -23.72 -7.38 7.94
N VAL A 118 -23.54 -8.69 7.81
CA VAL A 118 -22.26 -9.28 7.44
C VAL A 118 -21.91 -8.95 5.99
N ILE A 119 -22.86 -9.04 5.08
CA ILE A 119 -22.71 -8.66 3.67
C ILE A 119 -22.27 -7.19 3.57
N GLU A 120 -22.95 -6.30 4.31
CA GLU A 120 -22.63 -4.86 4.30
C GLU A 120 -21.22 -4.58 4.77
N ARG A 121 -20.73 -5.30 5.78
CA ARG A 121 -19.36 -5.18 6.28
C ARG A 121 -18.34 -5.81 5.35
N GLN A 122 -18.60 -7.04 4.87
CA GLN A 122 -17.65 -7.82 4.09
C GLN A 122 -17.42 -7.29 2.67
N LYS A 123 -18.37 -6.57 2.09
CA LYS A 123 -18.18 -5.98 0.76
C LYS A 123 -16.99 -5.02 0.69
N TRP A 124 -16.62 -4.39 1.80
CA TRP A 124 -15.46 -3.49 1.88
C TRP A 124 -14.11 -4.23 1.88
N PHE A 125 -14.13 -5.53 2.10
CA PHE A 125 -12.97 -6.40 2.05
C PHE A 125 -12.83 -7.12 0.71
N ALA A 126 -13.74 -6.87 -0.23
CA ALA A 126 -13.67 -7.41 -1.56
C ALA A 126 -12.43 -6.90 -2.28
N PHE A 127 -11.70 -7.82 -2.82
CA PHE A 127 -10.30 -7.67 -3.20
C PHE A 127 -10.13 -7.28 -4.66
N TRP A 128 -11.13 -7.65 -5.50
CA TRP A 128 -11.03 -7.61 -6.95
C TRP A 128 -11.99 -6.65 -7.60
N ASP A 129 -12.72 -5.89 -6.86
CA ASP A 129 -13.87 -5.18 -7.39
C ASP A 129 -13.64 -3.67 -7.39
N ALA A 130 -13.83 -3.16 -8.54
CA ALA A 130 -13.57 -1.91 -8.77
C ALA A 130 -14.19 -0.92 -9.58
N PRO A 131 -14.04 0.34 -9.64
CA PRO A 131 -14.50 1.05 -10.82
C PRO A 131 -13.71 0.58 -12.03
N LEU A 132 -14.42 0.24 -13.09
CA LEU A 132 -13.90 -0.40 -14.26
C LEU A 132 -13.95 0.43 -15.49
N ASN A 133 -12.98 0.20 -16.37
CA ASN A 133 -13.07 0.65 -17.74
C ASN A 133 -14.00 -0.22 -18.59
N VAL A 134 -14.22 -1.49 -18.23
CA VAL A 134 -15.05 -2.44 -18.99
C VAL A 134 -16.09 -3.12 -18.10
N PRO A 135 -17.30 -2.58 -18.01
CA PRO A 135 -18.38 -3.19 -17.25
C PRO A 135 -18.76 -4.58 -17.74
N GLY A 136 -19.11 -5.45 -16.81
CA GLY A 136 -19.69 -6.77 -17.10
C GLY A 136 -18.70 -7.82 -17.58
N LYS A 137 -17.41 -7.51 -17.70
CA LYS A 137 -16.37 -8.49 -17.94
C LYS A 137 -15.72 -8.91 -16.62
N SER A 138 -15.71 -10.18 -16.39
CA SER A 138 -14.99 -10.79 -15.29
C SER A 138 -14.33 -12.06 -15.78
N GLY A 139 -13.26 -12.50 -15.11
CA GLY A 139 -12.62 -13.75 -15.35
C GLY A 139 -13.42 -14.99 -14.97
N SER A 140 -12.72 -16.07 -14.72
CA SER A 140 -13.32 -17.35 -14.32
C SER A 140 -14.29 -17.23 -13.13
N ASN A 141 -14.24 -16.14 -12.39
CA ASN A 141 -15.13 -15.80 -11.27
C ASN A 141 -16.18 -14.75 -11.65
N ALA A 142 -16.77 -14.90 -12.79
CA ALA A 142 -17.73 -13.98 -13.44
C ALA A 142 -18.86 -13.39 -12.59
N ALA A 143 -19.02 -13.83 -11.37
CA ALA A 143 -20.08 -13.36 -10.49
C ALA A 143 -19.64 -12.31 -9.48
N VAL A 144 -18.40 -11.92 -9.55
CA VAL A 144 -17.78 -11.09 -8.52
C VAL A 144 -18.12 -9.65 -8.75
N GLY A 145 -18.74 -9.02 -7.82
CA GLY A 145 -19.00 -7.62 -7.52
C GLY A 145 -18.77 -6.51 -8.53
N LEU A 146 -18.59 -6.81 -9.80
CA LEU A 146 -18.23 -5.87 -10.83
C LEU A 146 -19.35 -4.89 -11.20
N PRO A 147 -19.03 -3.69 -11.69
CA PRO A 147 -20.02 -2.87 -12.39
C PRO A 147 -20.65 -3.68 -13.53
N ARG A 148 -21.95 -3.71 -13.53
CA ARG A 148 -22.73 -4.49 -14.53
C ARG A 148 -23.11 -3.67 -15.73
N LYS A 149 -23.07 -2.35 -15.58
CA LYS A 149 -23.48 -1.39 -16.59
C LYS A 149 -22.51 -0.22 -16.65
N PRO A 150 -22.30 0.38 -17.83
CA PRO A 150 -21.45 1.59 -17.97
C PRO A 150 -21.83 2.73 -17.04
N GLU A 151 -23.14 2.87 -16.72
CA GLU A 151 -23.67 3.95 -15.89
C GLU A 151 -23.28 3.82 -14.42
N GLU A 152 -22.80 2.65 -13.99
CA GLU A 152 -22.27 2.44 -12.64
C GLU A 152 -20.85 3.02 -12.48
N ILE A 153 -20.17 3.35 -13.57
CA ILE A 153 -18.85 3.96 -13.57
C ILE A 153 -18.99 5.45 -13.86
N GLN A 154 -18.48 6.26 -12.97
CA GLN A 154 -18.52 7.71 -13.08
C GLN A 154 -17.11 8.28 -13.07
N LYS A 155 -16.72 8.99 -14.13
CA LYS A 155 -15.47 9.75 -14.21
C LYS A 155 -15.80 11.24 -14.06
N ALA A 156 -15.22 11.90 -13.07
CA ALA A 156 -15.52 13.29 -12.78
C ALA A 156 -14.25 14.08 -12.42
N TRP A 157 -14.12 15.26 -13.00
CA TRP A 157 -13.16 16.26 -12.55
C TRP A 157 -13.70 17.00 -11.32
N ALA A 158 -12.81 17.39 -10.42
CA ALA A 158 -13.16 18.23 -9.30
C ALA A 158 -13.65 19.60 -9.79
N LYS A 159 -14.75 20.07 -9.14
CA LYS A 159 -15.32 21.38 -9.33
C LYS A 159 -15.20 22.15 -8.03
N TYR A 160 -14.87 23.42 -8.14
CA TYR A 160 -14.57 24.28 -7.00
C TYR A 160 -15.59 25.42 -6.92
N GLN A 161 -16.09 25.66 -5.72
CA GLN A 161 -16.96 26.78 -5.35
C GLN A 161 -16.48 27.32 -4.00
N ILE A 162 -15.20 27.69 -3.94
CA ILE A 162 -14.52 28.08 -2.72
C ILE A 162 -14.80 29.55 -2.43
N THR A 163 -15.18 29.88 -1.19
CA THR A 163 -15.44 31.25 -0.74
C THR A 163 -14.45 31.75 0.28
N GLY A 164 -13.65 30.86 0.88
CA GLY A 164 -12.67 31.19 1.91
C GLY A 164 -11.84 29.99 2.32
N CYS A 165 -11.05 30.14 3.37
CA CYS A 165 -10.23 29.08 3.91
C CYS A 165 -10.20 29.05 5.44
N GLU A 166 -9.75 27.93 5.99
CA GLU A 166 -9.43 27.73 7.40
C GLU A 166 -7.96 27.37 7.53
N VAL A 167 -7.26 28.06 8.41
CA VAL A 167 -5.84 27.83 8.68
C VAL A 167 -5.68 27.27 10.08
N ASN A 168 -5.03 26.11 10.17
CA ASN A 168 -4.81 25.38 11.41
C ASN A 168 -3.33 25.06 11.58
N THR A 169 -2.84 25.07 12.83
CA THR A 169 -1.51 24.58 13.20
C THR A 169 -1.67 23.33 14.04
N ASP A 170 -1.03 22.24 13.61
CA ASP A 170 -0.97 20.99 14.36
C ASP A 170 0.49 20.53 14.47
N GLY A 171 1.10 20.76 15.63
CA GLY A 171 2.50 20.45 15.87
C GLY A 171 3.44 21.23 14.93
N ALA A 172 4.20 20.52 14.13
CA ALA A 172 5.20 21.05 13.19
C ALA A 172 4.63 21.28 11.77
N ARG A 173 3.30 21.44 11.61
CA ARG A 173 2.66 21.64 10.31
C ARG A 173 1.58 22.71 10.32
N ILE A 174 1.36 23.28 9.15
CA ILE A 174 0.21 24.15 8.86
C ILE A 174 -0.68 23.45 7.85
N GLU A 175 -1.97 23.36 8.17
CA GLU A 175 -3.03 22.85 7.29
C GLU A 175 -3.92 24.01 6.85
N VAL A 176 -4.19 24.10 5.55
CA VAL A 176 -5.11 25.09 4.98
C VAL A 176 -6.25 24.36 4.26
N ASN A 177 -7.45 24.50 4.77
CA ASN A 177 -8.66 23.89 4.21
C ASN A 177 -9.45 24.90 3.38
N PHE A 178 -9.83 24.52 2.18
CA PHE A 178 -10.70 25.25 1.27
C PHE A 178 -11.98 24.45 1.06
N PRO A 179 -13.08 24.72 1.77
CA PRO A 179 -14.35 24.02 1.57
C PRO A 179 -14.97 24.39 0.22
N GLY A 180 -15.90 23.56 -0.27
CA GLY A 180 -16.61 23.81 -1.51
C GLY A 180 -16.08 23.06 -2.74
N VAL A 181 -15.60 21.83 -2.53
CA VAL A 181 -15.17 20.93 -3.60
C VAL A 181 -16.22 19.84 -3.83
N THR A 182 -16.52 19.55 -5.09
CA THR A 182 -17.31 18.40 -5.50
C THR A 182 -16.60 17.64 -6.61
N ALA A 183 -16.64 16.29 -6.57
CA ALA A 183 -16.08 15.44 -7.62
C ALA A 183 -16.88 14.15 -7.75
N GLY A 184 -17.75 14.08 -8.76
CA GLY A 184 -18.69 12.97 -8.93
C GLY A 184 -19.62 12.85 -7.71
N VAL A 185 -19.56 11.70 -7.04
CA VAL A 185 -20.36 11.41 -5.84
C VAL A 185 -19.77 11.97 -4.55
N PHE A 186 -18.59 12.57 -4.60
CA PHE A 186 -17.88 13.10 -3.44
C PHE A 186 -18.11 14.60 -3.26
N SER A 187 -18.20 15.03 -2.00
CA SER A 187 -18.22 16.44 -1.61
C SER A 187 -17.37 16.70 -0.38
N GLY A 188 -16.65 17.84 -0.38
CA GLY A 188 -15.73 18.16 0.71
C GLY A 188 -14.91 19.42 0.46
N GLY A 189 -13.60 19.36 0.67
CA GLY A 189 -12.67 20.47 0.55
C GLY A 189 -11.33 20.08 -0.06
N LEU A 190 -10.60 21.09 -0.50
CA LEU A 190 -9.19 21.00 -0.89
C LEU A 190 -8.35 21.38 0.31
N ARG A 191 -7.30 20.61 0.61
CA ARG A 191 -6.35 20.90 1.69
C ARG A 191 -4.94 21.00 1.15
N TYR A 192 -4.21 21.99 1.64
CA TYR A 192 -2.75 22.05 1.54
C TYR A 192 -2.14 21.89 2.92
N THR A 193 -1.05 21.11 3.00
CA THR A 193 -0.28 20.94 4.23
C THR A 193 1.19 21.15 3.95
N VAL A 194 1.85 21.95 4.78
CA VAL A 194 3.30 22.15 4.80
C VAL A 194 3.86 21.73 6.15
N TYR A 195 5.08 21.24 6.15
CA TYR A 195 5.70 20.63 7.32
C TYR A 195 7.06 21.27 7.58
N ARG A 196 7.32 21.72 8.80
CA ARG A 196 8.63 22.21 9.21
C ARG A 196 9.66 21.09 9.15
N GLY A 197 10.85 21.37 8.61
CA GLY A 197 11.96 20.44 8.49
C GLY A 197 11.92 19.56 7.23
N THR A 198 11.05 19.89 6.27
CA THR A 198 11.04 19.26 4.97
C THR A 198 10.52 20.18 3.88
N ASN A 199 10.91 19.93 2.64
CA ASN A 199 10.48 20.68 1.46
C ASN A 199 9.14 20.20 0.88
N LEU A 200 8.42 19.35 1.61
CA LEU A 200 7.13 18.79 1.20
C LEU A 200 6.00 19.83 1.21
N LEU A 201 5.21 19.79 0.15
CA LEU A 201 3.86 20.33 0.08
C LEU A 201 2.91 19.19 -0.25
N ARG A 202 1.95 18.89 0.64
CA ARG A 202 0.88 17.94 0.37
C ARG A 202 -0.36 18.69 -0.11
N GLN A 203 -0.92 18.27 -1.22
CA GLN A 203 -2.19 18.70 -1.75
C GLN A 203 -3.15 17.52 -1.73
N GLU A 204 -4.36 17.69 -1.20
CA GLU A 204 -5.34 16.59 -1.14
C GLU A 204 -6.77 17.09 -1.23
N ILE A 205 -7.64 16.32 -1.84
CA ILE A 205 -9.08 16.44 -1.58
C ILE A 205 -9.41 15.60 -0.35
N ILE A 206 -10.12 16.21 0.60
CA ILE A 206 -10.77 15.52 1.72
C ILE A 206 -12.26 15.63 1.51
N ALA A 207 -12.89 14.51 1.19
CA ALA A 207 -14.29 14.48 0.81
C ALA A 207 -14.97 13.19 1.27
N LYS A 208 -16.28 13.24 1.40
CA LYS A 208 -17.10 12.09 1.72
C LYS A 208 -18.16 11.88 0.66
N THR A 209 -18.74 10.69 0.68
CA THR A 209 -19.94 10.34 -0.07
C THR A 209 -20.95 9.69 0.86
N ASP A 210 -22.24 9.91 0.61
CA ASP A 210 -23.32 9.19 1.29
C ASP A 210 -23.89 8.06 0.42
N ALA A 211 -23.31 7.82 -0.76
CA ALA A 211 -23.67 6.70 -1.63
C ALA A 211 -23.27 5.37 -0.98
N PRO A 212 -24.11 4.32 -1.09
CA PRO A 212 -24.01 3.16 -0.19
C PRO A 212 -22.91 2.17 -0.49
N SER A 213 -22.19 2.25 -1.60
CA SER A 213 -21.29 1.17 -2.01
C SER A 213 -20.21 1.66 -2.95
N VAL A 214 -19.51 2.74 -2.59
CA VAL A 214 -18.54 3.36 -3.48
C VAL A 214 -17.17 2.72 -3.34
N ALA A 215 -16.65 2.27 -4.48
CA ALA A 215 -15.23 2.01 -4.70
C ALA A 215 -14.70 3.06 -5.68
N TYR A 216 -13.43 3.48 -5.54
CA TYR A 216 -12.90 4.55 -6.39
C TYR A 216 -11.39 4.47 -6.60
N GLU A 217 -10.95 5.19 -7.61
CA GLU A 217 -9.56 5.56 -7.86
C GLU A 217 -9.49 7.06 -8.12
N PHE A 218 -8.30 7.66 -8.02
CA PHE A 218 -8.13 9.07 -8.30
C PHE A 218 -6.81 9.39 -9.01
N ALA A 219 -6.84 10.49 -9.77
CA ALA A 219 -5.64 11.16 -10.27
C ALA A 219 -5.61 12.56 -9.68
N ALA A 220 -4.39 13.05 -9.36
CA ALA A 220 -4.20 14.33 -8.70
C ALA A 220 -2.92 15.02 -9.19
N GLY A 221 -2.95 16.34 -9.36
CA GLY A 221 -1.79 17.08 -9.82
C GLY A 221 -1.97 18.60 -9.78
N LEU A 222 -1.07 19.27 -10.47
CA LEU A 222 -1.11 20.70 -10.72
C LEU A 222 -0.99 20.96 -12.21
N LYS A 223 -1.79 21.88 -12.73
CA LYS A 223 -1.71 22.38 -14.12
C LYS A 223 -1.31 23.85 -14.18
N GLY A 224 -0.80 24.25 -15.32
CA GLY A 224 -0.38 25.65 -15.56
C GLY A 224 1.13 25.88 -15.46
N PHE A 225 1.95 24.83 -15.34
CA PHE A 225 3.39 25.00 -15.42
C PHE A 225 3.78 25.58 -16.78
N ALA A 226 4.61 26.62 -16.76
CA ALA A 226 5.00 27.34 -17.97
C ALA A 226 6.04 26.53 -18.80
N ILE A 227 5.82 26.45 -20.11
CA ILE A 227 6.79 25.93 -21.06
C ILE A 227 7.72 27.08 -21.47
N GLY A 228 8.94 27.06 -20.95
CA GLY A 228 10.00 28.01 -21.28
C GLY A 228 11.18 27.31 -21.92
N SER A 229 12.15 28.08 -22.43
CA SER A 229 13.35 27.50 -23.10
C SER A 229 14.23 26.63 -22.18
N SER A 230 14.12 26.79 -20.86
CA SER A 230 14.84 25.99 -19.87
C SER A 230 13.95 24.97 -19.18
N THR A 231 12.65 24.94 -19.48
CA THR A 231 11.71 24.02 -18.82
C THR A 231 11.81 22.64 -19.44
N ARG A 232 11.91 21.63 -18.61
CA ARG A 232 11.86 20.22 -18.98
C ARG A 232 11.21 19.40 -17.91
N LEU A 233 10.63 18.28 -18.34
CA LEU A 233 10.13 17.24 -17.48
C LEU A 233 11.18 16.14 -17.45
N GLU A 234 11.56 15.67 -16.28
CA GLU A 234 12.61 14.68 -16.10
C GLU A 234 12.16 13.55 -15.19
N TRP A 235 12.60 12.33 -15.49
CA TRP A 235 12.36 11.14 -14.69
C TRP A 235 13.43 10.08 -14.95
N ARG A 236 13.55 9.10 -14.07
CA ARG A 236 14.31 7.88 -14.36
C ARG A 236 13.40 6.84 -14.99
N ASP A 237 13.86 6.21 -16.04
CA ASP A 237 13.14 5.08 -16.66
C ASP A 237 13.42 3.74 -15.94
N VAL A 238 12.83 2.66 -16.45
CA VAL A 238 12.98 1.30 -15.90
C VAL A 238 14.44 0.82 -15.87
N ALA A 239 15.27 1.28 -16.80
CA ALA A 239 16.70 0.97 -16.85
C ALA A 239 17.55 1.90 -15.98
N ARG A 240 16.91 2.77 -15.18
CA ARG A 240 17.52 3.80 -14.33
C ARG A 240 18.22 4.92 -15.11
N GLY A 241 17.99 5.02 -16.42
CA GLY A 241 18.45 6.11 -17.25
C GLY A 241 17.60 7.37 -17.05
N TRP A 242 18.24 8.55 -17.15
CA TRP A 242 17.50 9.80 -17.15
C TRP A 242 16.80 10.01 -18.49
N GLN A 243 15.51 10.26 -18.43
CA GLN A 243 14.69 10.70 -19.54
C GLN A 243 14.29 12.16 -19.34
N HIS A 244 14.08 12.87 -20.46
CA HIS A 244 13.62 14.25 -20.42
C HIS A 244 12.67 14.54 -21.59
N TYR A 245 11.68 15.38 -21.32
CA TYR A 245 10.74 15.86 -22.32
C TYR A 245 10.77 17.39 -22.38
N LEU A 246 10.92 17.91 -23.61
CA LEU A 246 11.08 19.35 -23.92
C LEU A 246 9.82 19.98 -24.52
N PHE A 247 8.68 19.31 -24.39
CA PHE A 247 7.36 19.78 -24.84
C PHE A 247 7.24 20.10 -26.35
N GLY A 248 8.04 19.46 -27.18
CA GLY A 248 8.02 19.64 -28.65
C GLY A 248 6.86 18.98 -29.38
N GLY A 249 6.04 18.15 -28.69
CA GLY A 249 4.90 17.44 -29.24
C GLY A 249 3.63 18.28 -29.30
N ALA A 250 2.56 17.67 -29.84
CA ALA A 250 1.23 18.26 -29.88
C ALA A 250 0.61 18.48 -28.49
N VAL A 251 -0.39 19.33 -28.40
CA VAL A 251 -1.26 19.47 -27.23
C VAL A 251 -2.00 18.13 -26.99
N ASN A 252 -2.05 17.72 -25.73
CA ASN A 252 -2.69 16.48 -25.33
C ASN A 252 -4.11 16.74 -24.80
N GLN A 253 -5.07 15.91 -25.22
CA GLN A 253 -6.43 15.95 -24.66
C GLN A 253 -6.48 15.19 -23.34
N ASP A 254 -5.78 14.05 -23.27
CA ASP A 254 -5.70 13.16 -22.11
C ASP A 254 -4.30 13.17 -21.51
N PRO A 255 -4.16 12.83 -20.20
CA PRO A 255 -2.88 12.62 -19.57
C PRO A 255 -2.05 11.55 -20.30
N VAL A 256 -0.77 11.82 -20.49
CA VAL A 256 0.21 10.87 -21.01
C VAL A 256 0.90 10.21 -19.82
N ALA A 257 0.77 8.88 -19.70
CA ALA A 257 1.41 8.13 -18.65
C ALA A 257 2.94 8.19 -18.75
N VAL A 258 3.60 8.44 -17.64
CA VAL A 258 5.05 8.43 -17.52
C VAL A 258 5.46 7.19 -16.73
N LYS A 259 6.25 6.32 -17.35
CA LYS A 259 6.82 5.12 -16.69
C LYS A 259 8.05 5.53 -15.89
N ALA A 260 7.81 6.37 -14.89
CA ALA A 260 8.84 6.85 -13.98
C ALA A 260 9.18 5.79 -12.95
N ARG A 261 10.43 5.38 -12.91
CA ARG A 261 10.96 4.57 -11.80
C ARG A 261 10.94 5.39 -10.51
N ASN A 262 10.70 4.71 -9.40
CA ASN A 262 10.53 5.31 -8.07
C ASN A 262 9.32 6.24 -7.95
N ARG A 263 8.43 6.25 -8.96
CA ARG A 263 7.16 7.01 -8.93
C ARG A 263 7.35 8.53 -8.87
N ILE A 264 8.50 9.02 -9.32
CA ILE A 264 8.90 10.42 -9.23
C ILE A 264 9.06 11.02 -10.60
N GLU A 265 8.37 12.13 -10.83
CA GLU A 265 8.48 12.97 -12.01
C GLU A 265 8.86 14.39 -11.57
N VAL A 266 9.78 15.03 -12.25
CA VAL A 266 10.35 16.30 -11.85
C VAL A 266 10.23 17.32 -12.97
N VAL A 267 9.60 18.45 -12.68
CA VAL A 267 9.70 19.67 -13.51
C VAL A 267 10.95 20.42 -13.12
N GLN A 268 11.84 20.65 -14.07
CA GLN A 268 13.04 21.44 -13.89
C GLN A 268 13.03 22.69 -14.76
N SER A 269 13.52 23.81 -14.19
CA SER A 269 13.79 25.05 -14.87
C SER A 269 15.06 25.73 -14.31
N ASN A 270 15.45 26.88 -14.84
CA ASN A 270 16.55 27.68 -14.27
C ASN A 270 16.25 28.20 -12.86
N ALA A 271 15.00 28.18 -12.43
CA ALA A 271 14.56 28.61 -11.10
C ALA A 271 14.56 27.53 -10.05
N GLY A 272 14.93 26.29 -10.41
CA GLY A 272 14.85 25.11 -9.53
C GLY A 272 13.92 24.06 -10.07
N SER A 273 13.46 23.17 -9.21
CA SER A 273 12.68 21.99 -9.56
C SER A 273 11.50 21.75 -8.62
N VAL A 274 10.50 21.04 -9.15
CA VAL A 274 9.33 20.56 -8.40
C VAL A 274 9.13 19.10 -8.77
N ALA A 275 9.27 18.20 -7.79
CA ALA A 275 8.89 16.81 -7.97
C ALA A 275 7.41 16.60 -7.63
N VAL A 276 6.78 15.63 -8.31
CA VAL A 276 5.44 15.11 -7.98
C VAL A 276 5.51 13.60 -7.81
N PHE A 277 4.86 13.09 -6.74
CA PHE A 277 4.86 11.67 -6.42
C PHE A 277 3.67 11.29 -5.51
N PRO A 278 3.26 10.01 -5.50
CA PRO A 278 2.20 9.52 -4.62
C PRO A 278 2.72 9.19 -3.21
N ALA A 279 1.80 9.02 -2.27
CA ALA A 279 2.07 8.25 -1.05
C ALA A 279 2.44 6.82 -1.45
N SER A 280 3.55 6.26 -0.90
CA SER A 280 4.07 4.97 -1.35
C SER A 280 3.05 3.84 -1.15
N HIS A 281 2.96 3.26 0.02
CA HIS A 281 2.22 2.02 0.28
C HIS A 281 0.68 2.15 0.24
N LYS A 282 0.12 3.35 0.28
CA LYS A 282 -1.34 3.55 0.15
C LYS A 282 -1.83 3.81 -1.27
N PHE A 283 -0.93 4.13 -2.19
CA PHE A 283 -1.30 4.40 -3.58
C PHE A 283 -1.08 3.20 -4.49
N PHE A 284 -0.19 2.30 -4.12
CA PHE A 284 0.13 1.10 -4.88
C PHE A 284 -0.66 -0.09 -4.39
N PHE A 285 -1.08 -0.91 -5.34
CA PHE A 285 -1.79 -2.13 -5.09
C PHE A 285 -0.87 -3.33 -5.32
N ALA A 286 -0.57 -4.08 -4.26
CA ALA A 286 0.25 -5.27 -4.35
C ALA A 286 -0.59 -6.42 -4.87
N ARG A 287 -0.75 -6.50 -6.17
CA ARG A 287 -1.36 -7.69 -6.72
C ARG A 287 -0.80 -8.01 -8.09
N GLU A 288 -1.16 -9.13 -8.62
CA GLU A 288 -0.83 -9.77 -9.90
C GLU A 288 -0.74 -8.82 -11.10
N VAL A 289 -0.26 -7.61 -10.87
CA VAL A 289 0.03 -6.63 -11.90
C VAL A 289 1.43 -6.93 -12.38
N GLU A 290 1.55 -7.49 -13.56
CA GLU A 290 2.85 -7.85 -14.16
C GLU A 290 3.74 -6.62 -14.39
N SER A 291 3.15 -5.44 -14.50
CA SER A 291 3.87 -4.17 -14.52
C SER A 291 3.02 -3.09 -13.88
N ASN A 292 3.57 -2.47 -12.86
CA ASN A 292 2.93 -1.43 -12.07
C ASN A 292 3.55 -0.05 -12.30
N LEU A 293 4.08 0.20 -13.48
CA LEU A 293 4.61 1.49 -13.90
C LEU A 293 3.52 2.38 -14.51
N GLY A 294 3.78 3.69 -14.60
CA GLY A 294 2.83 4.63 -15.21
C GLY A 294 1.95 5.36 -14.19
N TYR A 295 2.41 5.47 -12.96
CA TYR A 295 1.72 6.19 -11.88
C TYR A 295 1.92 7.71 -11.93
N ASN A 296 2.77 8.23 -12.80
CA ASN A 296 2.93 9.64 -13.07
C ASN A 296 2.34 9.99 -14.44
N TYR A 297 1.97 11.24 -14.62
CA TYR A 297 1.52 11.73 -15.92
C TYR A 297 1.94 13.18 -16.14
N TYR A 298 2.11 13.51 -17.42
CA TYR A 298 2.04 14.89 -17.88
C TYR A 298 0.91 15.08 -18.90
N ARG A 299 0.49 16.32 -19.08
CA ARG A 299 -0.41 16.72 -20.16
C ARG A 299 -0.02 18.10 -20.67
N LYS A 300 0.35 18.20 -21.94
CA LYS A 300 0.61 19.48 -22.58
C LYS A 300 -0.74 20.15 -22.88
N ASP A 301 -1.14 21.13 -22.07
CA ASP A 301 -2.44 21.80 -22.15
C ASP A 301 -2.49 22.84 -23.26
N SER A 302 -1.36 23.46 -23.57
CA SER A 302 -1.20 24.47 -24.64
C SER A 302 0.27 24.53 -25.10
N GLU A 303 0.56 25.40 -26.06
CA GLU A 303 1.96 25.64 -26.48
C GLU A 303 2.80 26.31 -25.37
N THR A 304 2.17 26.85 -24.33
CA THR A 304 2.84 27.60 -23.27
C THR A 304 2.66 26.97 -21.88
N SER A 305 1.86 25.92 -21.74
CA SER A 305 1.56 25.34 -20.42
C SER A 305 1.30 23.85 -20.43
N PHE A 306 1.58 23.20 -19.30
CA PHE A 306 1.36 21.77 -19.07
C PHE A 306 0.93 21.48 -17.63
N ALA A 307 0.43 20.27 -17.42
CA ALA A 307 0.10 19.69 -16.14
C ALA A 307 1.02 18.51 -15.83
N ILE A 308 1.24 18.25 -14.54
CA ILE A 308 1.88 17.06 -14.00
C ILE A 308 1.06 16.51 -12.85
N GLY A 309 1.18 15.19 -12.59
CA GLY A 309 0.49 14.60 -11.47
C GLY A 309 0.72 13.11 -11.33
N ILE A 310 -0.06 12.54 -10.42
CA ILE A 310 -0.13 11.11 -10.17
C ILE A 310 -1.45 10.55 -10.67
N ARG A 311 -1.43 9.31 -11.08
CA ARG A 311 -2.59 8.55 -11.53
C ARG A 311 -2.42 7.10 -11.14
N GLN A 312 -3.50 6.36 -11.07
CA GLN A 312 -3.43 4.91 -11.01
C GLN A 312 -3.29 4.36 -12.41
N ALA A 313 -2.37 3.41 -12.59
CA ALA A 313 -2.14 2.80 -13.87
C ALA A 313 -3.39 2.05 -14.33
N GLU A 314 -3.78 2.27 -15.58
CA GLU A 314 -4.81 1.48 -16.24
C GLU A 314 -4.13 0.29 -16.90
N ARG A 315 -4.83 -0.83 -16.98
CA ARG A 315 -4.25 -2.05 -17.51
C ARG A 315 -3.78 -1.98 -18.97
N GLU A 316 -4.49 -1.25 -19.79
CA GLU A 316 -4.11 -1.04 -21.19
C GLU A 316 -2.70 -0.47 -21.36
N GLU A 317 -2.17 0.08 -20.26
CA GLU A 317 -0.82 0.61 -20.15
C GLU A 317 0.15 -0.38 -19.53
N SER A 318 -0.31 -1.59 -19.18
CA SER A 318 0.54 -2.63 -18.60
C SER A 318 1.65 -3.01 -19.59
N PHE A 319 2.83 -3.08 -19.05
CA PHE A 319 4.07 -3.24 -19.80
C PHE A 319 4.39 -4.74 -19.98
N LYS A 320 4.71 -5.15 -21.20
CA LYS A 320 5.20 -6.50 -21.45
C LYS A 320 6.61 -6.65 -20.87
N PRO A 321 6.86 -7.53 -19.89
CA PRO A 321 8.19 -7.72 -19.34
C PRO A 321 9.23 -8.10 -20.40
N TYR A 322 10.46 -7.66 -20.19
CA TYR A 322 11.57 -8.01 -21.08
C TYR A 322 11.75 -9.53 -21.11
N GLY A 323 11.97 -10.07 -22.30
CA GLY A 323 12.18 -11.52 -22.48
C GLY A 323 10.90 -12.34 -22.67
N VAL A 324 9.72 -11.80 -22.36
CA VAL A 324 8.45 -12.49 -22.61
C VAL A 324 8.07 -12.37 -24.08
N THR A 325 7.83 -13.49 -24.76
CA THR A 325 7.40 -13.50 -26.17
C THR A 325 5.97 -12.98 -26.31
N ASP A 326 5.61 -12.41 -27.47
CA ASP A 326 4.26 -11.92 -27.72
C ASP A 326 3.20 -13.02 -27.55
N ALA A 327 3.50 -14.25 -27.91
CA ALA A 327 2.57 -15.37 -27.75
C ALA A 327 2.33 -15.72 -26.27
N VAL A 328 3.36 -15.70 -25.45
CA VAL A 328 3.25 -15.92 -24.00
C VAL A 328 2.53 -14.74 -23.35
N TRP A 329 2.89 -13.52 -23.72
CA TRP A 329 2.22 -12.31 -23.25
C TRP A 329 0.73 -12.29 -23.60
N GLN A 330 0.37 -12.57 -24.86
CA GLN A 330 -1.03 -12.65 -25.27
C GLN A 330 -1.79 -13.76 -24.58
N ARG A 331 -1.17 -14.91 -24.32
CA ARG A 331 -1.78 -16.01 -23.58
C ARG A 331 -1.99 -15.61 -22.11
N ARG A 332 -0.98 -15.07 -21.44
CA ARG A 332 -1.06 -14.57 -20.07
C ARG A 332 -2.10 -13.45 -19.95
N THR A 333 -2.05 -12.46 -20.83
CA THR A 333 -2.99 -11.34 -20.83
C THR A 333 -4.40 -11.75 -21.22
N SER A 334 -4.62 -12.79 -22.01
CA SER A 334 -5.99 -13.27 -22.30
C SER A 334 -6.61 -13.97 -21.11
N GLN A 335 -5.83 -14.62 -20.27
CA GLN A 335 -6.28 -15.26 -19.04
C GLN A 335 -6.35 -14.25 -17.88
N ALA A 336 -5.39 -13.37 -17.76
CA ALA A 336 -5.32 -12.33 -16.73
C ALA A 336 -6.23 -11.12 -17.02
N ARG A 337 -6.57 -10.88 -18.29
CA ARG A 337 -7.38 -9.74 -18.75
C ARG A 337 -8.66 -9.50 -18.00
N GLU A 338 -9.18 -10.53 -17.43
CA GLU A 338 -10.45 -10.47 -16.76
C GLU A 338 -10.31 -10.10 -15.27
N PHE A 339 -9.13 -10.35 -14.67
CA PHE A 339 -8.85 -10.01 -13.29
C PHE A 339 -8.30 -8.61 -13.11
N GLU A 340 -7.54 -8.10 -14.08
CA GLU A 340 -6.79 -6.87 -13.96
C GLU A 340 -7.56 -5.62 -14.43
N GLU A 341 -8.58 -5.79 -15.27
CA GLU A 341 -9.37 -4.66 -15.78
C GLU A 341 -10.24 -4.00 -14.73
N ASN A 342 -10.24 -4.50 -13.49
CA ASN A 342 -11.27 -4.25 -12.52
C ASN A 342 -10.76 -3.86 -11.13
N PHE A 343 -9.86 -2.88 -11.05
CA PHE A 343 -9.38 -2.40 -9.77
C PHE A 343 -10.00 -1.08 -9.35
N ALA A 344 -10.56 -1.05 -8.13
CA ALA A 344 -10.54 0.14 -7.32
C ALA A 344 -9.59 -0.09 -6.17
N LEU A 345 -8.67 0.82 -5.99
CA LEU A 345 -7.76 0.78 -4.85
C LEU A 345 -8.49 1.12 -3.55
N TYR A 346 -9.52 1.95 -3.62
CA TYR A 346 -10.07 2.58 -2.44
C TYR A 346 -11.54 2.28 -2.22
N ASN A 347 -11.87 2.10 -0.96
CA ASN A 347 -13.21 2.01 -0.45
C ASN A 347 -13.67 3.36 0.13
N ALA A 348 -14.93 3.72 -0.12
CA ALA A 348 -15.54 4.88 0.53
C ALA A 348 -16.86 4.47 1.22
N PRO A 349 -16.78 3.92 2.44
CA PRO A 349 -17.98 3.69 3.24
C PRO A 349 -18.76 4.98 3.44
N PRO A 350 -20.11 4.95 3.45
CA PRO A 350 -20.94 6.15 3.57
C PRO A 350 -20.56 7.02 4.76
N GLY A 351 -20.42 8.32 4.51
CA GLY A 351 -20.08 9.30 5.55
C GLY A 351 -18.63 9.36 5.99
N THR A 352 -17.77 8.44 5.52
CA THR A 352 -16.32 8.45 5.86
C THR A 352 -15.56 9.47 5.03
N MET A 353 -14.65 10.22 5.68
CA MET A 353 -13.86 11.27 5.04
C MET A 353 -12.64 10.68 4.37
N GLN A 354 -12.73 10.49 3.07
CA GLN A 354 -11.63 9.99 2.24
C GLN A 354 -10.59 11.09 2.00
N ARG A 355 -9.32 10.73 1.97
CA ARG A 355 -8.19 11.61 1.70
C ARG A 355 -7.50 11.17 0.42
N MET A 356 -7.35 12.09 -0.53
CA MET A 356 -6.81 11.82 -1.87
C MET A 356 -5.54 12.66 -2.08
N PRO A 357 -4.39 12.28 -1.48
CA PRO A 357 -3.18 13.09 -1.46
C PRO A 357 -2.34 12.94 -2.72
N VAL A 358 -1.68 14.03 -3.08
CA VAL A 358 -0.50 14.09 -3.95
C VAL A 358 0.56 14.94 -3.26
N TYR A 359 1.81 14.55 -3.39
CA TYR A 359 2.94 15.23 -2.79
C TYR A 359 3.75 15.98 -3.83
N PHE A 360 4.19 17.17 -3.47
CA PHE A 360 5.15 17.97 -4.22
C PHE A 360 6.37 18.22 -3.33
N TYR A 361 7.56 18.16 -3.94
CA TYR A 361 8.80 18.51 -3.27
C TYR A 361 9.46 19.67 -4.01
N LEU A 362 9.75 20.75 -3.29
CA LEU A 362 10.31 21.98 -3.85
C LEU A 362 11.82 22.02 -3.61
N ASP A 363 12.62 22.20 -4.65
CA ASP A 363 14.07 22.34 -4.52
C ASP A 363 14.59 23.49 -5.40
N SER A 364 15.63 24.15 -4.94
CA SER A 364 16.39 25.13 -5.74
C SER A 364 17.45 24.44 -6.62
N GLY A 365 17.65 23.14 -6.49
CA GLY A 365 18.57 22.30 -7.24
C GLY A 365 18.00 21.80 -8.56
N ASN A 366 18.72 20.87 -9.16
CA ASN A 366 18.32 20.18 -10.39
C ASN A 366 17.45 18.94 -10.10
N ALA A 367 16.96 18.30 -11.16
CA ALA A 367 16.07 17.12 -11.05
C ALA A 367 16.73 15.96 -10.30
N GLU A 368 18.03 15.73 -10.49
CA GLU A 368 18.75 14.64 -9.82
C GLU A 368 18.78 14.85 -8.31
N ALA A 369 19.19 16.04 -7.85
CA ALA A 369 19.21 16.37 -6.42
C ALA A 369 17.82 16.31 -5.78
N THR A 370 16.80 16.72 -6.53
CA THR A 370 15.40 16.66 -6.08
C THR A 370 14.91 15.23 -5.97
N GLN A 371 15.22 14.37 -6.94
CA GLN A 371 14.89 12.96 -6.87
C GLN A 371 15.59 12.27 -5.69
N GLU A 372 16.87 12.54 -5.47
CA GLU A 372 17.61 12.00 -4.33
C GLU A 372 16.97 12.42 -2.99
N ALA A 373 16.54 13.67 -2.86
CA ALA A 373 15.86 14.15 -1.67
C ALA A 373 14.51 13.45 -1.45
N VAL A 374 13.73 13.26 -2.52
CA VAL A 374 12.46 12.51 -2.43
C VAL A 374 12.70 11.03 -2.09
N MET A 375 13.73 10.42 -2.68
CA MET A 375 14.10 9.03 -2.39
C MET A 375 14.53 8.80 -0.93
N ALA A 376 14.97 9.84 -0.23
CA ALA A 376 15.30 9.72 1.19
C ALA A 376 14.09 9.33 2.06
N PHE A 377 12.86 9.66 1.65
CA PHE A 377 11.65 9.28 2.36
C PHE A 377 11.39 7.77 2.38
N THR A 378 11.93 7.03 1.42
CA THR A 378 11.80 5.58 1.29
C THR A 378 13.15 4.86 1.45
N HIS A 379 14.15 5.53 2.03
CA HIS A 379 15.53 5.03 2.12
C HIS A 379 16.11 4.60 0.77
N GLY A 380 15.69 5.25 -0.32
CA GLY A 380 16.09 4.86 -1.68
C GLY A 380 15.31 3.66 -2.25
N ASP A 381 14.09 3.41 -1.78
CA ASP A 381 13.30 2.19 -2.00
C ASP A 381 14.04 0.93 -1.51
N VAL A 382 14.62 1.01 -0.32
CA VAL A 382 15.37 -0.09 0.31
C VAL A 382 14.93 -0.25 1.77
N TYR A 383 14.70 -1.48 2.20
CA TYR A 383 14.48 -1.79 3.59
C TYR A 383 15.81 -1.70 4.34
N LYS A 384 15.93 -0.69 5.20
CA LYS A 384 17.17 -0.33 5.88
C LYS A 384 17.66 -1.44 6.79
N PRO A 385 18.89 -1.91 6.66
CA PRO A 385 19.45 -2.90 7.59
C PRO A 385 19.45 -2.39 9.03
N MET A 386 19.08 -3.25 9.96
CA MET A 386 19.08 -2.95 11.41
C MET A 386 19.88 -4.01 12.18
N PRO A 387 20.77 -3.61 13.11
CA PRO A 387 21.50 -4.56 13.93
C PRO A 387 20.57 -5.48 14.73
N GLY A 388 20.81 -6.78 14.70
CA GLY A 388 20.00 -7.78 15.40
C GLY A 388 18.69 -8.12 14.71
N TYR A 389 18.46 -7.63 13.48
CA TYR A 389 17.27 -7.94 12.69
C TYR A 389 17.62 -8.38 11.28
N GLN A 390 16.79 -9.26 10.73
CA GLN A 390 16.80 -9.64 9.32
C GLN A 390 15.45 -9.30 8.68
N VAL A 391 15.46 -8.75 7.48
CA VAL A 391 14.26 -8.37 6.74
C VAL A 391 13.68 -9.60 6.07
N MET A 392 12.47 -9.96 6.43
CA MET A 392 11.76 -11.12 5.88
C MET A 392 10.48 -10.69 5.16
N VAL A 393 10.28 -11.26 4.00
CA VAL A 393 9.00 -11.25 3.27
C VAL A 393 8.47 -12.66 3.12
N SER A 394 7.16 -12.81 2.93
CA SER A 394 6.52 -14.12 2.78
C SER A 394 5.41 -14.10 1.75
N HIS A 395 4.98 -15.29 1.34
CA HIS A 395 3.83 -15.52 0.47
C HIS A 395 4.06 -15.01 -0.95
N PHE A 396 4.93 -15.69 -1.69
CA PHE A 396 5.20 -15.39 -3.09
C PHE A 396 5.08 -16.66 -3.94
N HIS A 397 4.25 -16.58 -4.97
CA HIS A 397 4.03 -17.65 -5.96
C HIS A 397 4.92 -17.42 -7.18
N PHE A 398 6.22 -17.51 -7.01
CA PHE A 398 7.16 -17.25 -8.10
C PHE A 398 7.35 -18.43 -9.05
N HIS A 399 6.75 -19.59 -8.72
CA HIS A 399 6.85 -20.82 -9.49
C HIS A 399 8.30 -21.21 -9.78
N LEU A 400 9.16 -21.13 -8.75
CA LEU A 400 10.59 -21.40 -8.86
C LEU A 400 10.87 -22.78 -9.48
N ASN A 401 10.11 -23.78 -9.06
CA ASN A 401 10.22 -25.14 -9.62
C ASN A 401 9.89 -25.19 -11.12
N GLU A 402 8.86 -24.49 -11.56
CA GLU A 402 8.45 -24.44 -12.98
C GLU A 402 9.49 -23.67 -13.80
N GLU A 403 9.96 -22.50 -13.31
CA GLU A 403 10.96 -21.68 -14.00
C GLU A 403 12.27 -22.45 -14.19
N LEU A 404 12.74 -23.17 -13.17
CA LEU A 404 13.97 -23.99 -13.27
C LEU A 404 13.79 -25.22 -14.15
N THR A 405 12.61 -25.84 -14.12
CA THR A 405 12.27 -26.97 -14.99
C THR A 405 12.23 -26.54 -16.46
N ASP A 406 11.59 -25.43 -16.75
CA ASP A 406 11.51 -24.86 -18.10
C ASP A 406 12.88 -24.42 -18.64
N ALA A 407 13.74 -23.89 -17.76
CA ALA A 407 15.12 -23.56 -18.10
C ALA A 407 16.01 -24.80 -18.32
N GLY A 408 15.60 -25.97 -17.83
CA GLY A 408 16.36 -27.22 -17.90
C GLY A 408 17.63 -27.24 -17.06
N THR A 409 17.75 -26.32 -16.10
CA THR A 409 18.89 -26.20 -15.19
C THR A 409 18.55 -25.45 -13.92
N ILE A 410 19.10 -25.92 -12.79
CA ILE A 410 18.99 -25.21 -11.51
C ILE A 410 19.96 -24.02 -11.38
N ASP A 411 20.79 -23.77 -12.38
CA ASP A 411 21.72 -22.62 -12.41
C ASP A 411 21.09 -21.37 -13.04
N HIS A 412 19.87 -21.44 -13.52
CA HIS A 412 19.13 -20.28 -14.01
C HIS A 412 18.62 -19.43 -12.82
N GLU A 413 19.25 -18.25 -12.63
CA GLU A 413 18.83 -17.35 -11.54
C GLU A 413 17.55 -16.57 -11.93
N PRO A 414 16.44 -16.78 -11.22
CA PRO A 414 15.22 -16.02 -11.43
C PRO A 414 15.38 -14.51 -11.18
N SER A 415 14.72 -13.69 -11.99
CA SER A 415 14.88 -12.22 -11.96
C SER A 415 14.40 -11.55 -10.66
N TRP A 416 13.52 -12.18 -9.91
CA TRP A 416 13.05 -11.69 -8.62
C TRP A 416 14.12 -11.74 -7.53
N ILE A 417 15.09 -12.66 -7.61
CA ILE A 417 16.17 -12.82 -6.60
C ILE A 417 17.04 -11.56 -6.50
N PRO A 418 17.68 -11.07 -7.59
CA PRO A 418 18.42 -9.83 -7.53
C PRO A 418 17.53 -8.62 -7.18
N THR A 419 16.24 -8.65 -7.54
CA THR A 419 15.28 -7.61 -7.16
C THR A 419 15.10 -7.55 -5.64
N PHE A 420 14.88 -8.69 -4.99
CA PHE A 420 14.72 -8.74 -3.52
C PHE A 420 16.01 -8.39 -2.78
N LYS A 421 17.14 -8.89 -3.23
CA LYS A 421 18.45 -8.52 -2.67
C LYS A 421 18.70 -7.00 -2.76
N ALA A 422 18.33 -6.39 -3.88
CA ALA A 422 18.46 -4.93 -4.07
C ALA A 422 17.53 -4.12 -3.17
N LEU A 423 16.39 -4.68 -2.75
CA LEU A 423 15.47 -4.07 -1.78
C LEU A 423 15.94 -4.22 -0.33
N GLY A 424 17.03 -4.95 -0.06
CA GLY A 424 17.51 -5.22 1.29
C GLY A 424 16.79 -6.35 2.00
N ILE A 425 16.09 -7.22 1.28
CA ILE A 425 15.42 -8.41 1.82
C ILE A 425 16.48 -9.49 2.08
N ASN A 426 16.44 -10.10 3.26
CA ASN A 426 17.35 -11.14 3.70
C ASN A 426 16.72 -12.54 3.65
N ILE A 427 15.39 -12.63 3.83
CA ILE A 427 14.67 -13.89 3.91
C ILE A 427 13.42 -13.79 3.04
N ALA A 428 13.27 -14.68 2.08
CA ALA A 428 12.09 -14.81 1.23
C ALA A 428 11.43 -16.17 1.46
N ALA A 429 10.25 -16.19 2.07
CA ALA A 429 9.45 -17.40 2.20
C ALA A 429 8.50 -17.50 1.00
N LEU A 430 8.72 -18.48 0.14
CA LEU A 430 7.90 -18.76 -1.03
C LEU A 430 6.73 -19.66 -0.67
N CYS A 431 5.79 -19.79 -1.61
CA CYS A 431 4.61 -20.66 -1.49
C CYS A 431 4.19 -21.22 -2.86
N ASP A 432 5.15 -21.79 -3.58
CA ASP A 432 4.98 -22.17 -4.98
C ASP A 432 3.87 -23.22 -5.23
N PHE A 433 3.55 -24.03 -4.25
CA PHE A 433 2.45 -25.00 -4.35
C PHE A 433 1.17 -24.37 -3.78
N HIS A 434 0.40 -23.77 -4.68
CA HIS A 434 -0.92 -23.20 -4.37
C HIS A 434 -2.00 -24.15 -4.84
N ALA A 435 -2.89 -24.54 -3.94
CA ALA A 435 -3.90 -25.55 -4.18
C ALA A 435 -3.25 -26.88 -4.65
N ASP A 436 -4.01 -27.92 -4.75
CA ASP A 436 -3.52 -29.15 -5.36
C ASP A 436 -3.53 -29.02 -6.88
N SER A 437 -2.41 -28.59 -7.46
CA SER A 437 -2.24 -28.43 -8.90
C SER A 437 -2.32 -29.73 -9.68
N HIS A 438 -2.24 -30.90 -9.00
CA HIS A 438 -2.21 -32.22 -9.61
C HIS A 438 -3.29 -33.17 -9.07
N PRO A 439 -4.58 -32.87 -9.23
CA PRO A 439 -5.67 -33.64 -8.61
C PRO A 439 -5.77 -35.09 -9.06
N THR A 440 -5.05 -35.47 -10.11
CA THR A 440 -4.98 -36.84 -10.64
C THR A 440 -3.62 -37.50 -10.43
N ASP A 441 -2.64 -36.81 -9.91
CA ASP A 441 -1.31 -37.33 -9.62
C ASP A 441 -1.34 -38.22 -8.36
N THR A 442 -0.53 -39.25 -8.37
CA THR A 442 -0.33 -40.17 -7.22
C THR A 442 0.73 -39.65 -6.25
N GLY A 443 1.22 -38.41 -6.46
CA GLY A 443 2.27 -37.77 -5.71
C GLY A 443 3.63 -37.77 -6.37
N LYS A 444 3.82 -38.53 -7.45
CA LYS A 444 5.14 -38.66 -8.12
C LYS A 444 5.58 -37.36 -8.79
N VAL A 445 4.69 -36.65 -9.46
CA VAL A 445 4.99 -35.36 -10.12
C VAL A 445 5.33 -34.34 -9.06
N ARG A 446 4.48 -34.23 -8.04
CA ARG A 446 4.67 -33.31 -6.94
C ARG A 446 6.01 -33.48 -6.21
N LEU A 447 6.40 -34.72 -5.93
CA LEU A 447 7.69 -35.03 -5.27
C LEU A 447 8.89 -34.58 -6.11
N GLU A 448 8.82 -34.73 -7.43
CA GLU A 448 9.89 -34.27 -8.32
C GLU A 448 9.93 -32.73 -8.39
N GLU A 449 8.77 -32.07 -8.44
CA GLU A 449 8.68 -30.62 -8.37
C GLU A 449 9.20 -30.08 -7.03
N GLN A 450 8.83 -30.72 -5.90
CA GLN A 450 9.40 -30.37 -4.59
C GLN A 450 10.93 -30.52 -4.56
N ARG A 451 11.47 -31.56 -5.21
CA ARG A 451 12.93 -31.75 -5.30
C ARG A 451 13.59 -30.58 -6.02
N VAL A 452 13.08 -30.19 -7.20
CA VAL A 452 13.60 -29.04 -7.95
C VAL A 452 13.47 -27.75 -7.14
N TYR A 453 12.34 -27.57 -6.45
CA TYR A 453 12.07 -26.42 -5.59
C TYR A 453 13.08 -26.31 -4.44
N PHE A 454 13.37 -27.42 -3.75
CA PHE A 454 14.32 -27.44 -2.64
C PHE A 454 15.76 -27.23 -3.12
N GLU A 455 16.17 -27.91 -4.21
CA GLU A 455 17.49 -27.73 -4.81
C GLU A 455 17.70 -26.30 -5.32
N GLY A 456 16.68 -25.70 -5.97
CA GLY A 456 16.70 -24.31 -6.40
C GLY A 456 16.78 -23.34 -5.23
N SER A 457 16.00 -23.57 -4.17
CA SER A 457 16.04 -22.75 -2.96
C SER A 457 17.41 -22.80 -2.28
N GLU A 458 18.04 -23.98 -2.22
CA GLU A 458 19.42 -24.13 -1.72
C GLU A 458 20.42 -23.41 -2.62
N ARG A 459 20.31 -23.59 -3.95
CA ARG A 459 21.23 -23.03 -4.95
C ARG A 459 21.35 -21.51 -4.89
N PHE A 460 20.23 -20.82 -4.65
CA PHE A 460 20.16 -19.36 -4.64
C PHE A 460 20.15 -18.75 -3.25
N SER A 461 20.19 -19.56 -2.20
CA SER A 461 20.46 -19.09 -0.84
C SER A 461 21.96 -18.89 -0.63
N ASP A 462 22.30 -17.81 0.09
CA ASP A 462 23.69 -17.50 0.43
C ASP A 462 23.80 -17.03 1.91
N ARG A 463 24.91 -16.45 2.29
CA ARG A 463 25.12 -16.00 3.68
C ARG A 463 24.23 -14.81 4.08
N ASP A 464 23.75 -14.03 3.11
CA ASP A 464 23.03 -12.78 3.31
C ASP A 464 21.57 -12.86 2.81
N PHE A 465 21.21 -13.96 2.12
CA PHE A 465 19.90 -14.18 1.56
C PHE A 465 19.48 -15.66 1.67
N LEU A 466 18.34 -15.92 2.31
CA LEU A 466 17.75 -17.24 2.48
C LEU A 466 16.41 -17.33 1.75
N ILE A 467 16.24 -18.35 0.93
CA ILE A 467 14.96 -18.74 0.35
C ILE A 467 14.38 -19.87 1.19
N ILE A 468 13.22 -19.65 1.80
CA ILE A 468 12.49 -20.70 2.53
C ILE A 468 11.43 -21.28 1.61
N PRO A 469 11.53 -22.55 1.23
CA PRO A 469 10.55 -23.23 0.41
C PRO A 469 9.32 -23.59 1.26
N GLY A 470 8.33 -22.72 1.29
CA GLY A 470 7.04 -22.92 1.93
C GLY A 470 5.96 -23.33 0.94
N GLU A 471 4.75 -23.48 1.40
CA GLU A 471 3.56 -23.76 0.61
C GLU A 471 2.35 -22.97 1.09
N GLU A 472 1.42 -22.70 0.18
CA GLU A 472 0.06 -22.26 0.49
C GLU A 472 -0.92 -23.33 0.05
N PRO A 473 -1.09 -24.44 0.80
CA PRO A 473 -2.05 -25.46 0.42
C PRO A 473 -3.48 -24.96 0.57
N ASP A 474 -4.34 -25.37 -0.36
CA ASP A 474 -5.82 -25.30 -0.20
C ASP A 474 -6.20 -26.22 0.94
N ALA A 475 -6.12 -25.70 2.13
CA ALA A 475 -6.07 -26.52 3.29
C ALA A 475 -7.39 -27.18 3.62
N THR A 476 -7.28 -28.36 4.07
CA THR A 476 -8.37 -29.10 4.72
C THR A 476 -8.92 -28.37 5.95
N PHE A 477 -8.26 -27.30 6.41
CA PHE A 477 -8.72 -26.41 7.49
C PHE A 477 -9.80 -25.41 7.07
N GLY A 478 -10.11 -25.30 5.79
CA GLY A 478 -11.17 -24.45 5.28
C GLY A 478 -10.75 -23.04 4.90
N GLY A 479 -9.57 -22.90 4.32
CA GLY A 479 -9.02 -21.66 3.80
C GLY A 479 -7.59 -21.85 3.31
N HIS A 480 -6.95 -20.76 2.90
CA HIS A 480 -5.54 -20.75 2.56
C HIS A 480 -4.69 -20.53 3.81
N TYR A 481 -3.63 -21.29 3.93
CA TYR A 481 -2.69 -21.22 5.04
C TYR A 481 -1.28 -21.32 4.50
N MET A 482 -0.42 -20.42 4.92
CA MET A 482 1.00 -20.56 4.67
C MET A 482 1.58 -21.64 5.59
N PHE A 483 2.31 -22.61 5.02
CA PHE A 483 3.04 -23.64 5.76
C PHE A 483 4.53 -23.43 5.61
N LEU A 484 5.25 -23.35 6.72
CA LEU A 484 6.71 -23.34 6.75
C LEU A 484 7.24 -24.48 7.62
N PHE A 485 8.23 -25.21 7.10
CA PHE A 485 8.99 -26.19 7.86
C PHE A 485 10.41 -25.67 8.11
N PRO A 486 11.12 -26.12 9.14
CA PRO A 486 12.47 -25.65 9.46
C PRO A 486 13.57 -26.18 8.53
N LYS A 487 13.23 -27.05 7.62
CA LYS A 487 14.06 -27.71 6.60
C LYS A 487 13.17 -28.20 5.46
N PRO A 488 13.69 -28.64 4.32
CA PRO A 488 12.90 -29.31 3.29
C PRO A 488 12.13 -30.52 3.84
N VAL A 489 10.83 -30.62 3.55
CA VAL A 489 9.94 -31.71 3.95
C VAL A 489 9.13 -32.17 2.75
N TYR A 490 9.28 -33.43 2.37
CA TYR A 490 8.52 -34.01 1.28
C TYR A 490 7.16 -34.49 1.77
N TYR A 491 6.09 -34.02 1.15
CA TYR A 491 4.75 -34.48 1.44
C TYR A 491 3.81 -34.35 0.24
N THR A 492 2.77 -35.14 0.21
CA THR A 492 1.73 -35.11 -0.80
C THR A 492 0.38 -34.91 -0.14
N HIS A 493 -0.50 -34.17 -0.80
CA HIS A 493 -1.90 -34.20 -0.44
C HIS A 493 -2.55 -35.38 -1.09
N ALA A 494 -3.36 -36.14 -0.34
CA ALA A 494 -4.22 -37.15 -0.97
C ALA A 494 -5.20 -36.40 -1.90
N PRO A 495 -5.56 -37.00 -3.07
CA PRO A 495 -6.46 -36.35 -4.01
C PRO A 495 -7.70 -35.82 -3.28
N LEU A 496 -7.92 -34.51 -3.37
CA LEU A 496 -9.09 -33.86 -2.78
C LEU A 496 -10.35 -34.52 -3.36
N ARG A 497 -11.04 -35.28 -2.53
CA ARG A 497 -12.27 -35.97 -2.94
C ARG A 497 -13.33 -34.88 -3.17
N ARG A 498 -13.81 -34.75 -4.39
CA ARG A 498 -15.09 -34.08 -4.61
C ARG A 498 -16.12 -34.73 -3.69
N ALA A 499 -16.79 -33.95 -2.86
CA ALA A 499 -17.77 -34.42 -1.91
C ALA A 499 -18.77 -35.40 -2.61
N GLY A 500 -18.81 -36.64 -2.18
CA GLY A 500 -19.70 -37.68 -2.74
C GLY A 500 -19.05 -38.74 -3.61
N ALA A 501 -17.75 -38.70 -3.93
CA ALA A 501 -17.06 -39.77 -4.64
C ALA A 501 -16.53 -40.82 -3.67
N ALA A 502 -16.96 -42.06 -3.83
CA ALA A 502 -16.39 -43.22 -3.09
C ALA A 502 -14.98 -43.47 -3.63
N SER A 503 -13.96 -43.45 -2.75
CA SER A 503 -12.60 -43.79 -3.12
C SER A 503 -12.42 -45.29 -3.13
N THR A 504 -11.97 -45.83 -4.25
CA THR A 504 -11.47 -47.21 -4.39
C THR A 504 -9.94 -47.29 -4.25
N ALA A 505 -9.25 -46.16 -4.00
CA ALA A 505 -7.81 -46.17 -3.79
C ALA A 505 -7.44 -46.78 -2.43
N PRO A 506 -6.35 -47.56 -2.33
CA PRO A 506 -5.85 -48.04 -1.07
C PRO A 506 -5.57 -46.90 -0.12
N GLN A 507 -5.80 -47.06 1.17
CA GLN A 507 -5.44 -46.08 2.18
C GLN A 507 -3.91 -46.04 2.24
N GLN A 508 -3.32 -44.91 1.86
CA GLN A 508 -1.90 -44.66 1.98
C GLN A 508 -1.49 -44.59 3.46
N PRO A 509 -0.31 -45.09 3.84
CA PRO A 509 0.22 -44.84 5.17
C PRO A 509 0.46 -43.36 5.37
N TYR A 510 0.46 -42.87 6.61
CA TYR A 510 0.74 -41.48 6.92
C TYR A 510 2.13 -41.01 6.44
N SER A 511 3.13 -41.91 6.49
CA SER A 511 4.45 -41.69 5.91
C SER A 511 5.10 -42.97 5.45
N GLU A 512 5.97 -42.86 4.46
CA GLU A 512 6.77 -44.00 3.94
C GLU A 512 8.12 -43.49 3.41
N GLU A 513 9.07 -44.43 3.23
CA GLU A 513 10.37 -44.14 2.62
C GLU A 513 10.28 -44.30 1.10
N ILE A 514 10.50 -43.21 0.35
CA ILE A 514 10.46 -43.20 -1.12
C ILE A 514 11.79 -42.69 -1.65
N ALA A 515 12.57 -43.55 -2.31
CA ALA A 515 13.81 -43.13 -2.97
C ALA A 515 13.49 -42.26 -4.24
N PRO A 516 14.21 -41.16 -4.50
CA PRO A 516 15.38 -40.64 -3.76
C PRO A 516 15.00 -39.68 -2.62
N TYR A 517 13.72 -39.40 -2.35
CA TYR A 517 13.20 -38.35 -1.50
C TYR A 517 13.35 -38.59 0.01
N GLY A 518 13.58 -39.87 0.41
CA GLY A 518 13.60 -40.26 1.80
C GLY A 518 12.18 -40.38 2.38
N LYS A 519 11.97 -39.83 3.58
CA LYS A 519 10.67 -39.87 4.25
C LYS A 519 9.69 -38.91 3.59
N VAL A 520 8.60 -39.46 3.09
CA VAL A 520 7.49 -38.73 2.46
C VAL A 520 6.23 -38.88 3.31
N TYR A 521 5.53 -37.79 3.55
CA TYR A 521 4.27 -37.76 4.29
C TYR A 521 3.07 -37.71 3.33
N HIS A 522 1.94 -38.27 3.77
CA HIS A 522 0.67 -38.27 3.03
C HIS A 522 -0.39 -37.60 3.91
N THR A 523 -0.78 -36.36 3.55
CA THR A 523 -1.79 -35.61 4.28
C THR A 523 -3.11 -35.63 3.53
N SER A 524 -4.22 -35.78 4.23
CA SER A 524 -5.56 -35.92 3.63
C SER A 524 -6.67 -35.34 4.50
N SER A 525 -6.30 -34.80 5.65
CA SER A 525 -7.27 -34.27 6.61
C SER A 525 -6.61 -33.25 7.54
N PRO A 526 -7.39 -32.39 8.23
CA PRO A 526 -6.87 -31.48 9.24
C PRO A 526 -6.01 -32.16 10.31
N GLU A 527 -6.34 -33.40 10.68
CA GLU A 527 -5.62 -34.18 11.68
C GLU A 527 -4.23 -34.60 11.17
N THR A 528 -4.13 -35.03 9.90
CA THR A 528 -2.85 -35.45 9.32
C THR A 528 -1.95 -34.25 9.01
N GLU A 529 -2.51 -33.12 8.61
CA GLU A 529 -1.76 -31.87 8.43
C GLU A 529 -1.27 -31.30 9.76
N SER A 530 -2.13 -31.27 10.79
CA SER A 530 -1.72 -30.87 12.14
C SER A 530 -0.61 -31.76 12.68
N ARG A 531 -0.71 -33.08 12.45
CA ARG A 531 0.33 -34.05 12.83
C ARG A 531 1.64 -33.81 12.08
N LEU A 532 1.59 -33.50 10.78
CA LEU A 532 2.79 -33.15 9.99
C LEU A 532 3.50 -31.92 10.56
N LEU A 533 2.73 -30.86 10.87
CA LEU A 533 3.27 -29.66 11.50
C LEU A 533 3.91 -29.95 12.86
N ASP A 534 3.33 -30.86 13.65
CA ASP A 534 3.90 -31.28 14.93
C ASP A 534 5.17 -32.12 14.76
N ASP A 535 5.13 -33.17 13.92
CA ASP A 535 6.23 -34.11 13.69
C ASP A 535 7.48 -33.42 13.10
N GLU A 536 7.29 -32.44 12.20
CA GLU A 536 8.36 -31.71 11.53
C GLU A 536 8.58 -30.29 12.07
N HIS A 537 7.98 -29.98 13.22
CA HIS A 537 8.13 -28.67 13.89
C HIS A 537 7.76 -27.47 13.01
N GLY A 538 6.83 -27.64 12.10
CA GLY A 538 6.34 -26.61 11.20
C GLY A 538 5.60 -25.48 11.90
N LEU A 539 5.33 -24.44 11.14
CA LEU A 539 4.53 -23.30 11.53
C LEU A 539 3.54 -22.98 10.42
N MET A 540 2.34 -22.57 10.78
CA MET A 540 1.34 -22.11 9.82
C MET A 540 0.70 -20.81 10.27
N TRP A 541 0.19 -20.04 9.32
CA TRP A 541 -0.70 -18.92 9.56
C TRP A 541 -1.72 -18.79 8.45
N GLN A 542 -2.83 -18.13 8.71
CA GLN A 542 -3.86 -17.89 7.73
C GLN A 542 -3.48 -16.73 6.82
N THR A 543 -3.51 -16.96 5.51
CA THR A 543 -3.21 -15.95 4.49
C THR A 543 -4.42 -15.06 4.21
N HIS A 544 -4.20 -13.83 3.72
CA HIS A 544 -5.18 -12.81 3.31
C HIS A 544 -6.51 -12.89 4.08
N PRO A 545 -6.51 -12.79 5.41
CA PRO A 545 -7.65 -13.08 6.26
C PRO A 545 -8.82 -12.12 6.02
N ARG A 546 -10.03 -12.60 6.27
CA ARG A 546 -11.29 -11.84 6.16
C ARG A 546 -11.55 -11.25 4.76
N THR A 547 -11.02 -11.83 3.70
CA THR A 547 -11.10 -11.27 2.34
C THR A 547 -12.05 -12.03 1.44
N LYS A 548 -11.83 -13.30 1.26
CA LYS A 548 -12.64 -14.19 0.38
C LYS A 548 -12.76 -15.58 1.01
N SER A 549 -13.46 -16.49 0.34
CA SER A 549 -13.85 -17.79 0.90
C SER A 549 -12.73 -18.77 1.10
N SER A 550 -11.88 -18.83 0.12
CA SER A 550 -10.69 -19.66 0.20
C SER A 550 -9.77 -19.20 1.33
N ASP A 551 -10.02 -18.01 1.86
CA ASP A 551 -9.18 -17.37 2.82
C ASP A 551 -9.56 -17.63 4.25
N GLY A 552 -10.66 -18.31 4.44
CA GLY A 552 -11.18 -18.57 5.75
C GLY A 552 -11.43 -17.31 6.58
N TYR A 553 -12.25 -17.50 7.55
CA TYR A 553 -12.50 -16.48 8.55
C TYR A 553 -11.97 -17.01 9.88
N PRO A 554 -10.87 -16.46 10.43
CA PRO A 554 -10.37 -16.83 11.74
C PRO A 554 -11.47 -16.80 12.80
N ASP A 555 -12.41 -15.88 12.63
CA ASP A 555 -13.65 -15.78 13.44
C ASP A 555 -14.43 -17.10 13.54
N ALA A 556 -14.43 -17.90 12.47
CA ALA A 556 -15.19 -19.16 12.40
C ALA A 556 -14.42 -20.36 12.91
N VAL A 557 -13.09 -20.27 13.01
CA VAL A 557 -12.22 -21.40 13.40
C VAL A 557 -11.51 -21.20 14.74
N LYS A 558 -11.76 -20.08 15.42
CA LYS A 558 -11.10 -19.68 16.69
C LYS A 558 -11.18 -20.73 17.80
N ASP A 559 -12.18 -21.61 17.77
CA ASP A 559 -12.38 -22.69 18.78
C ASP A 559 -11.89 -24.05 18.26
N LYS A 560 -11.31 -24.13 17.05
CA LYS A 560 -10.84 -25.38 16.46
C LYS A 560 -9.44 -25.74 17.00
N PRO A 561 -9.12 -27.08 17.08
CA PRO A 561 -7.82 -27.53 17.58
C PRO A 561 -6.62 -26.92 16.87
N HIS A 562 -6.66 -26.79 15.54
CA HIS A 562 -5.57 -26.20 14.77
C HIS A 562 -5.35 -24.72 15.10
N PHE A 563 -6.43 -23.94 15.31
CA PHE A 563 -6.31 -22.53 15.69
C PHE A 563 -5.73 -22.37 17.11
N LEU A 564 -6.08 -23.28 18.01
CA LEU A 564 -5.59 -23.28 19.40
C LEU A 564 -4.17 -23.81 19.55
N SER A 565 -3.65 -24.50 18.51
CA SER A 565 -2.29 -25.03 18.49
C SER A 565 -1.25 -23.91 18.53
N ASP A 566 -0.09 -24.18 19.10
CA ASP A 566 1.11 -23.33 19.05
C ASP A 566 1.84 -23.40 17.69
N ARG A 567 1.43 -24.34 16.81
CA ARG A 567 1.84 -24.36 15.41
C ARG A 567 1.12 -23.32 14.54
N PHE A 568 0.02 -22.78 15.01
CA PHE A 568 -0.71 -21.72 14.35
C PHE A 568 -0.26 -20.36 14.87
N ALA A 569 0.61 -19.69 14.10
CA ALA A 569 1.17 -18.39 14.49
C ALA A 569 0.14 -17.25 14.51
N GLY A 570 -0.89 -17.33 13.66
CA GLY A 570 -1.91 -16.28 13.56
C GLY A 570 -2.36 -16.05 12.13
N ALA A 571 -2.26 -14.81 11.64
CA ALA A 571 -2.71 -14.44 10.30
C ALA A 571 -1.67 -13.57 9.60
N SER A 572 -1.96 -13.20 8.34
CA SER A 572 -1.08 -12.34 7.59
C SER A 572 -1.54 -10.89 7.59
N PHE A 573 -0.58 -9.99 7.32
CA PHE A 573 -0.80 -8.58 7.08
C PHE A 573 -0.57 -8.27 5.60
N GLN A 574 -1.64 -7.84 4.95
CA GLN A 574 -1.62 -7.34 3.58
C GLN A 574 -2.52 -6.10 3.53
N SER A 575 -1.97 -4.95 3.19
CA SER A 575 -2.66 -3.66 3.30
C SER A 575 -3.58 -3.37 2.11
N LEU A 576 -4.47 -4.29 1.77
CA LEU A 576 -5.35 -4.19 0.60
C LEU A 576 -6.80 -4.56 0.90
N PRO A 577 -7.78 -4.02 0.15
CA PRO A 577 -7.85 -2.67 -0.38
C PRO A 577 -7.93 -1.62 0.74
N VAL A 578 -7.70 -0.36 0.43
CA VAL A 578 -7.55 0.70 1.43
C VAL A 578 -8.82 1.52 1.58
N ASP A 579 -9.20 1.83 2.80
CA ASP A 579 -10.11 2.91 3.13
C ASP A 579 -9.28 4.15 3.54
N GLN A 580 -9.29 5.18 2.71
CA GLN A 580 -8.50 6.39 2.91
C GLN A 580 -8.99 7.28 4.07
N SER A 581 -10.08 6.91 4.73
CA SER A 581 -10.50 7.52 5.99
C SER A 581 -9.70 7.00 7.19
N GLN A 582 -9.10 5.82 7.06
CA GLN A 582 -8.32 5.18 8.12
C GLN A 582 -6.90 5.73 8.16
N LYS A 583 -6.42 5.97 9.37
CA LYS A 583 -5.06 6.49 9.62
C LYS A 583 -4.01 5.39 9.74
N ARG A 584 -4.42 4.13 9.80
CA ARG A 584 -3.57 2.94 9.93
C ARG A 584 -3.65 2.12 8.66
N LEU A 585 -2.58 1.41 8.33
CA LEU A 585 -2.63 0.40 7.29
C LEU A 585 -3.51 -0.77 7.73
N CYS A 586 -4.36 -1.29 6.85
CA CYS A 586 -5.18 -2.49 7.05
C CYS A 586 -5.89 -2.56 8.43
N GLU A 587 -6.57 -1.48 8.85
CA GLU A 587 -7.01 -1.28 10.23
C GLU A 587 -7.96 -2.39 10.72
N GLU A 588 -9.14 -2.56 10.11
CA GLU A 588 -10.15 -3.49 10.62
C GLU A 588 -9.84 -4.95 10.27
N ARG A 589 -9.43 -5.19 9.04
CA ARG A 589 -9.20 -6.53 8.52
C ARG A 589 -7.99 -7.21 9.15
N CYS A 590 -6.90 -6.48 9.34
CA CYS A 590 -5.63 -7.03 9.81
C CYS A 590 -5.35 -6.68 11.28
N LEU A 591 -5.16 -5.38 11.60
CA LEU A 591 -4.86 -4.96 12.97
C LEU A 591 -6.01 -5.27 13.94
N GLY A 592 -7.26 -5.07 13.50
CA GLY A 592 -8.43 -5.47 14.28
C GLY A 592 -8.49 -6.98 14.48
N LEU A 593 -8.13 -7.78 13.46
CA LEU A 593 -8.05 -9.23 13.61
C LEU A 593 -6.92 -9.65 14.56
N LEU A 594 -5.75 -9.02 14.50
CA LEU A 594 -4.67 -9.26 15.45
C LEU A 594 -5.15 -9.08 16.90
N ASP A 595 -5.85 -7.99 17.14
CA ASP A 595 -6.41 -7.65 18.45
C ASP A 595 -7.48 -8.68 18.88
N ASP A 596 -8.37 -9.08 17.97
CA ASP A 596 -9.41 -10.09 18.21
C ASP A 596 -8.82 -11.46 18.53
N MET A 597 -7.85 -11.94 17.74
CA MET A 597 -7.20 -13.25 17.97
C MET A 597 -6.56 -13.31 19.36
N ASN A 598 -5.92 -12.22 19.81
CA ASN A 598 -5.30 -12.16 21.13
C ASN A 598 -6.30 -11.99 22.28
N ASN A 599 -7.51 -11.53 21.99
CA ASN A 599 -8.61 -11.57 22.93
C ASN A 599 -9.29 -12.95 23.00
N TRP A 600 -9.29 -13.73 21.88
CA TRP A 600 -9.92 -15.08 21.87
C TRP A 600 -9.02 -16.12 22.52
N ALA A 601 -7.75 -16.25 22.06
CA ALA A 601 -6.85 -17.33 22.44
C ALA A 601 -5.39 -17.02 22.06
N GLY A 602 -4.82 -15.93 22.54
CA GLY A 602 -3.42 -15.61 22.26
C GLY A 602 -2.40 -16.55 22.89
N PRO A 603 -1.11 -16.38 22.60
CA PRO A 603 -0.56 -15.39 21.66
C PRO A 603 -0.77 -15.78 20.20
N LYS A 604 -1.17 -14.84 19.40
CA LYS A 604 -1.27 -14.93 17.94
C LYS A 604 -0.67 -13.67 17.33
N TYR A 605 -0.08 -13.80 16.15
CA TYR A 605 0.72 -12.76 15.51
C TYR A 605 0.20 -12.42 14.13
N LEU A 606 0.71 -11.33 13.58
CA LEU A 606 0.36 -10.86 12.24
C LEU A 606 1.64 -10.73 11.43
N ILE A 607 1.81 -11.58 10.41
CA ILE A 607 3.01 -11.70 9.59
C ILE A 607 2.76 -10.97 8.27
N ALA A 608 3.67 -10.10 7.86
CA ALA A 608 3.57 -9.41 6.57
C ALA A 608 3.76 -10.39 5.41
N GLU A 609 2.91 -10.26 4.39
CA GLU A 609 2.92 -11.09 3.19
C GLU A 609 2.69 -10.28 1.90
N GLY A 610 3.10 -10.84 0.75
CA GLY A 610 2.96 -10.21 -0.56
C GLY A 610 1.79 -10.73 -1.39
N ASP A 611 1.54 -12.04 -1.39
CA ASP A 611 0.56 -12.74 -2.26
C ASP A 611 0.68 -12.29 -3.73
N THR A 612 1.86 -12.46 -4.30
CA THR A 612 2.15 -12.04 -5.67
C THR A 612 2.85 -13.15 -6.46
N TYR A 613 2.63 -13.15 -7.78
CA TYR A 613 3.07 -14.22 -8.68
C TYR A 613 4.33 -13.87 -9.47
N THR A 614 4.54 -12.64 -9.81
CA THR A 614 5.68 -12.25 -10.65
C THR A 614 6.29 -10.97 -10.17
N LYS A 615 7.61 -10.93 -10.07
CA LYS A 615 8.41 -9.74 -9.82
C LYS A 615 9.60 -9.69 -10.76
N SER A 616 9.79 -8.56 -11.37
CA SER A 616 10.93 -8.30 -12.24
C SER A 616 11.65 -7.01 -11.79
N PRO A 617 12.90 -6.80 -12.23
CA PRO A 617 13.63 -5.57 -11.93
C PRO A 617 12.93 -4.30 -12.42
N GLU A 618 12.03 -4.42 -13.41
CA GLU A 618 11.24 -3.34 -13.96
C GLU A 618 10.06 -2.93 -13.07
N ASP A 619 9.62 -3.81 -12.17
CA ASP A 619 8.47 -3.55 -11.30
C ASP A 619 8.82 -2.58 -10.16
N GLU A 620 7.85 -1.80 -9.73
CA GLU A 620 7.89 -1.00 -8.53
C GLU A 620 7.52 -1.86 -7.30
N THR A 621 8.45 -2.69 -6.85
CA THR A 621 8.20 -3.71 -5.83
C THR A 621 8.15 -3.14 -4.41
N TYR A 622 9.00 -2.16 -4.07
CA TYR A 622 9.07 -1.58 -2.72
C TYR A 622 7.69 -1.12 -2.18
N PRO A 623 6.90 -0.31 -2.91
CA PRO A 623 5.64 0.21 -2.39
C PRO A 623 4.51 -0.85 -2.32
N GLN A 624 4.75 -2.03 -2.82
CA GLN A 624 3.79 -3.14 -2.78
C GLN A 624 3.97 -4.06 -1.58
N LEU A 625 5.06 -3.91 -0.82
CA LEU A 625 5.42 -4.80 0.28
C LEU A 625 5.34 -4.08 1.62
N ASP A 626 4.76 -4.77 2.59
CA ASP A 626 5.10 -4.62 4.00
C ASP A 626 6.06 -5.76 4.36
N VAL A 627 6.94 -5.55 5.33
CA VAL A 627 7.99 -6.51 5.67
C VAL A 627 8.04 -6.80 7.16
N ASN A 628 8.59 -7.97 7.49
CA ASN A 628 8.87 -8.40 8.85
C ASN A 628 10.34 -8.13 9.17
N TYR A 629 10.62 -7.32 10.18
CA TYR A 629 11.95 -7.26 10.79
C TYR A 629 12.02 -8.32 11.89
N VAL A 630 12.60 -9.47 11.54
CA VAL A 630 12.71 -10.63 12.43
C VAL A 630 13.97 -10.51 13.26
N ARG A 631 13.87 -10.65 14.57
CA ARG A 631 15.01 -10.53 15.50
C ARG A 631 15.92 -11.74 15.38
N LEU A 632 16.99 -11.58 14.60
CA LEU A 632 18.00 -12.57 14.28
C LEU A 632 19.34 -11.88 14.06
N ASP A 633 20.40 -12.40 14.67
CA ASP A 633 21.75 -11.84 14.54
C ASP A 633 22.33 -12.05 13.12
N ARG A 634 21.90 -13.09 12.44
CA ARG A 634 22.34 -13.43 11.08
C ARG A 634 21.32 -14.27 10.34
N VAL A 635 21.40 -14.29 9.05
CA VAL A 635 20.67 -15.19 8.18
C VAL A 635 21.14 -16.65 8.42
N PRO A 636 20.24 -17.61 8.69
CA PRO A 636 20.59 -19.03 8.76
C PRO A 636 21.13 -19.54 7.43
N LYS A 637 22.06 -20.49 7.47
CA LYS A 637 22.48 -21.20 6.25
C LYS A 637 21.42 -22.24 5.87
N PHE A 638 21.15 -22.37 4.58
CA PHE A 638 20.17 -23.35 4.09
C PHE A 638 20.48 -24.78 4.59
N SER A 639 21.75 -25.20 4.50
CA SER A 639 22.20 -26.54 4.93
C SER A 639 22.00 -26.82 6.43
N ASP A 640 21.95 -25.80 7.27
CA ASP A 640 21.82 -25.95 8.72
C ASP A 640 20.32 -25.95 9.14
N GLY A 641 19.42 -25.67 8.19
CA GLY A 641 18.00 -25.39 8.42
C GLY A 641 17.79 -24.01 9.03
N TRP A 642 16.55 -23.59 9.08
CA TRP A 642 16.13 -22.23 9.49
C TRP A 642 15.15 -22.23 10.67
N MET A 643 15.27 -23.20 11.56
CA MET A 643 14.49 -23.24 12.81
C MET A 643 14.53 -21.91 13.59
N PRO A 644 15.68 -21.16 13.65
CA PRO A 644 15.70 -19.86 14.34
C PRO A 644 14.70 -18.83 13.79
N VAL A 645 14.38 -18.88 12.49
CA VAL A 645 13.35 -18.02 11.87
C VAL A 645 11.97 -18.40 12.41
N LEU A 646 11.63 -19.70 12.37
CA LEU A 646 10.33 -20.19 12.88
C LEU A 646 10.16 -19.92 14.37
N ASP A 647 11.23 -20.06 15.16
CA ASP A 647 11.20 -19.80 16.59
C ASP A 647 10.98 -18.30 16.88
N ALA A 648 11.62 -17.42 16.12
CA ALA A 648 11.40 -15.97 16.24
C ALA A 648 9.95 -15.59 15.86
N LEU A 649 9.41 -16.15 14.79
CA LEU A 649 8.01 -15.92 14.39
C LEU A 649 7.03 -16.46 15.46
N ARG A 650 7.26 -17.68 15.95
CA ARG A 650 6.44 -18.32 17.00
C ARG A 650 6.47 -17.55 18.33
N ALA A 651 7.57 -16.89 18.63
CA ALA A 651 7.73 -16.09 19.83
C ALA A 651 7.25 -14.64 19.67
N GLY A 652 6.83 -14.21 18.48
CA GLY A 652 6.50 -12.80 18.19
C GLY A 652 7.69 -11.86 18.25
N ASN A 653 8.91 -12.39 18.10
CA ASN A 653 10.15 -11.62 18.11
C ASN A 653 10.40 -10.94 16.78
N PHE A 654 9.45 -10.17 16.31
CA PHE A 654 9.52 -9.38 15.10
C PHE A 654 8.53 -8.21 15.15
N PHE A 655 8.74 -7.22 14.31
CA PHE A 655 7.75 -6.19 14.04
C PHE A 655 7.49 -6.09 12.54
N VAL A 656 6.32 -5.59 12.16
CA VAL A 656 5.92 -5.35 10.77
C VAL A 656 6.05 -3.86 10.48
N THR A 657 6.52 -3.53 9.28
CA THR A 657 6.65 -2.14 8.82
C THR A 657 6.50 -2.02 7.31
N SER A 658 6.06 -0.85 6.85
CA SER A 658 6.15 -0.43 5.46
C SER A 658 7.56 0.00 5.01
N GLY A 659 8.50 0.19 5.95
CA GLY A 659 9.89 0.57 5.69
C GLY A 659 10.28 1.98 6.15
N GLU A 660 9.36 2.93 6.14
CA GLU A 660 9.59 4.35 6.48
C GLU A 660 9.56 4.63 7.97
N VAL A 661 8.93 3.73 8.74
CA VAL A 661 8.88 3.77 10.20
C VAL A 661 9.57 2.53 10.73
N LEU A 662 10.63 2.70 11.52
CA LEU A 662 11.41 1.58 12.07
C LEU A 662 11.42 1.63 13.60
N LEU A 663 11.33 0.45 14.22
CA LEU A 663 11.37 0.28 15.67
C LEU A 663 12.72 -0.32 16.06
N HIS A 664 13.70 0.53 16.43
CA HIS A 664 15.05 0.07 16.75
C HIS A 664 15.11 -0.79 18.00
N ASP A 665 14.60 -0.25 19.09
CA ASP A 665 14.49 -0.95 20.36
C ASP A 665 13.11 -0.75 20.93
N TYR A 666 12.51 -1.84 21.39
CA TYR A 666 11.28 -1.76 22.14
C TYR A 666 11.25 -2.83 23.24
N SER A 667 10.70 -2.45 24.38
CA SER A 667 10.60 -3.35 25.51
C SER A 667 9.51 -2.89 26.48
N ILE A 668 9.11 -3.81 27.36
CA ILE A 668 8.26 -3.51 28.50
C ILE A 668 9.11 -3.59 29.76
N GLN A 669 9.19 -2.49 30.47
CA GLN A 669 9.95 -2.34 31.69
C GLN A 669 9.03 -2.26 32.94
N GLY A 670 9.57 -2.45 34.13
CA GLY A 670 8.84 -2.37 35.39
C GLY A 670 8.35 -3.72 35.88
N SER A 671 7.83 -3.74 37.13
CA SER A 671 7.37 -4.93 37.84
C SER A 671 5.92 -4.78 38.28
N GLY A 672 5.24 -5.91 38.49
CA GLY A 672 3.82 -5.93 38.88
C GLY A 672 2.92 -5.20 37.87
N ALA A 673 1.95 -4.44 38.36
CA ALA A 673 0.99 -3.73 37.54
C ALA A 673 1.56 -2.46 36.90
N LYS A 674 2.53 -1.80 37.50
CA LYS A 674 3.14 -0.57 36.95
C LYS A 674 4.22 -0.93 35.95
N LYS A 675 3.93 -0.64 34.70
CA LYS A 675 4.81 -0.92 33.57
C LYS A 675 5.02 0.31 32.70
N THR A 676 6.09 0.29 31.92
CA THR A 676 6.40 1.32 30.93
C THR A 676 6.74 0.62 29.62
N PHE A 677 6.07 0.99 28.54
CA PHE A 677 6.48 0.62 27.19
C PHE A 677 7.52 1.63 26.72
N VAL A 678 8.67 1.13 26.31
CA VAL A 678 9.77 1.94 25.78
C VAL A 678 9.97 1.58 24.32
N ALA A 679 10.13 2.57 23.44
CA ALA A 679 10.41 2.37 22.03
C ALA A 679 11.24 3.51 21.47
N ASP A 680 12.25 3.19 20.66
CA ASP A 680 12.97 4.13 19.79
C ASP A 680 12.42 3.99 18.36
N VAL A 681 11.85 5.07 17.83
CA VAL A 681 11.16 5.07 16.54
C VAL A 681 11.87 6.01 15.58
N ASP A 682 12.31 5.48 14.44
CA ASP A 682 12.82 6.25 13.32
C ASP A 682 11.67 6.65 12.39
N TRP A 683 11.74 7.89 11.91
CA TRP A 683 10.77 8.46 11.00
C TRP A 683 11.47 9.08 9.78
N THR A 684 11.02 8.78 8.59
CA THR A 684 11.43 9.51 7.39
C THR A 684 10.39 10.53 6.96
N TRP A 685 9.11 10.20 7.06
CA TRP A 685 8.00 11.10 6.82
C TRP A 685 7.64 11.91 8.08
N PRO A 686 6.91 13.04 7.93
CA PRO A 686 6.35 13.75 9.09
C PRO A 686 5.47 12.82 9.94
N PRO A 687 5.78 12.63 11.22
CA PRO A 687 5.01 11.74 12.10
C PRO A 687 3.56 12.21 12.31
N GLU A 688 2.65 11.26 12.53
CA GLU A 688 1.24 11.55 12.84
C GLU A 688 0.92 11.23 14.31
N PHE A 689 1.08 9.96 14.72
CA PHE A 689 0.87 9.52 16.08
C PHE A 689 1.53 8.17 16.37
N VAL A 690 1.70 7.88 17.67
CA VAL A 690 1.97 6.53 18.16
C VAL A 690 0.81 6.06 19.03
N GLU A 691 0.68 4.76 19.20
CA GLU A 691 -0.36 4.19 20.03
C GLU A 691 0.13 2.98 20.83
N LEU A 692 -0.36 2.90 22.07
CA LEU A 692 -0.30 1.70 22.89
C LEU A 692 -1.69 1.06 22.87
N VAL A 693 -1.77 -0.18 22.41
CA VAL A 693 -3.02 -0.94 22.25
C VAL A 693 -2.98 -2.13 23.19
N TRP A 694 -4.09 -2.43 23.87
CA TRP A 694 -4.18 -3.56 24.80
C TRP A 694 -5.56 -4.20 24.80
N GLY A 695 -5.60 -5.47 25.18
CA GLY A 695 -6.83 -6.21 25.39
C GLY A 695 -6.94 -6.82 26.77
N ASP A 696 -8.19 -7.02 27.21
CA ASP A 696 -8.56 -7.66 28.48
C ASP A 696 -9.03 -9.11 28.31
N GLY A 697 -8.95 -9.65 27.09
CA GLY A 697 -9.48 -10.93 26.67
C GLY A 697 -10.92 -10.87 26.14
N LYS A 698 -11.49 -9.66 26.01
CA LYS A 698 -12.84 -9.43 25.45
C LYS A 698 -12.91 -8.20 24.57
N THR A 699 -12.26 -7.13 25.01
CA THR A 699 -12.29 -5.81 24.35
C THR A 699 -10.89 -5.29 24.12
N THR A 700 -10.74 -4.53 23.05
CA THR A 700 -9.50 -3.82 22.72
C THR A 700 -9.63 -2.35 23.06
N ASN A 701 -8.60 -1.80 23.69
CA ASN A 701 -8.50 -0.40 24.06
C ASN A 701 -7.19 0.17 23.54
N ARG A 702 -7.10 1.50 23.39
CA ARG A 702 -5.89 2.16 22.92
C ARG A 702 -5.68 3.54 23.56
N GLN A 703 -4.42 3.90 23.70
CA GLN A 703 -3.98 5.25 24.03
C GLN A 703 -3.23 5.80 22.82
N ILE A 704 -3.70 6.91 22.26
CA ILE A 704 -3.07 7.61 21.13
C ILE A 704 -2.26 8.78 21.68
N ILE A 705 -1.05 8.94 21.20
CA ILE A 705 -0.13 10.03 21.54
C ILE A 705 0.25 10.71 20.23
N SER A 706 -0.06 12.00 20.12
CA SER A 706 0.31 12.80 18.93
C SER A 706 1.82 12.86 18.78
N ALA A 707 2.28 12.69 17.53
CA ALA A 707 3.67 12.81 17.13
C ALA A 707 3.89 14.00 16.18
N THR A 708 2.87 14.80 15.90
CA THR A 708 2.87 15.87 14.91
C THR A 708 3.88 16.99 15.16
N SER A 709 4.40 17.13 16.39
CA SER A 709 5.45 18.08 16.73
C SER A 709 6.87 17.60 16.45
N ILE A 710 7.04 16.32 16.14
CA ILE A 710 8.33 15.70 15.84
C ILE A 710 8.66 15.97 14.37
N PRO A 711 9.87 16.45 14.03
CA PRO A 711 10.25 16.66 12.64
C PRO A 711 10.50 15.31 11.91
N PRO A 712 10.39 15.27 10.58
CA PRO A 712 10.78 14.12 9.78
C PRO A 712 12.30 13.85 9.89
N PHE A 713 12.73 12.69 9.42
CA PHE A 713 14.13 12.25 9.43
C PHE A 713 14.78 12.25 10.82
N THR A 714 14.01 11.87 11.84
CA THR A 714 14.51 11.81 13.23
C THR A 714 14.18 10.49 13.89
N THR A 715 15.02 10.13 14.89
CA THR A 715 14.70 9.10 15.87
C THR A 715 14.07 9.76 17.09
N HIS A 716 12.97 9.22 17.60
CA HIS A 716 12.34 9.70 18.82
C HIS A 716 12.17 8.58 19.84
N HIS A 717 12.56 8.88 21.10
CA HIS A 717 12.40 7.95 22.21
C HIS A 717 11.04 8.12 22.88
N TYR A 718 10.27 7.05 22.95
CA TYR A 718 9.00 6.99 23.68
C TYR A 718 9.15 6.23 24.98
N SER A 719 8.59 6.77 26.05
CA SER A 719 8.48 6.13 27.37
C SER A 719 7.03 6.30 27.84
N ILE A 720 6.22 5.26 27.67
CA ILE A 720 4.76 5.31 27.87
C ILE A 720 4.40 4.48 29.10
N PRO A 721 4.15 5.11 30.27
CA PRO A 721 3.72 4.39 31.47
C PRO A 721 2.28 3.87 31.27
N PHE A 722 2.04 2.65 31.75
CA PHE A 722 0.69 2.07 31.80
C PHE A 722 0.49 1.14 33.00
N ASP A 723 -0.76 0.96 33.39
CA ASP A 723 -1.16 -0.02 34.37
C ASP A 723 -1.56 -1.32 33.67
N ALA A 724 -0.87 -2.41 33.97
CA ALA A 724 -1.13 -3.74 33.40
C ALA A 724 -2.30 -4.46 34.07
N THR A 725 -2.91 -3.90 35.16
CA THR A 725 -4.05 -4.52 35.83
C THR A 725 -5.20 -4.79 34.88
N GLY A 726 -5.62 -6.05 34.80
CA GLY A 726 -6.72 -6.50 33.94
C GLY A 726 -6.37 -6.57 32.44
N LYS A 727 -5.17 -6.20 32.02
CA LYS A 727 -4.71 -6.35 30.64
C LYS A 727 -4.13 -7.75 30.45
N LYS A 728 -4.49 -8.39 29.35
CA LYS A 728 -3.97 -9.70 28.95
C LYS A 728 -2.76 -9.59 28.03
N TRP A 729 -2.77 -8.57 27.16
CA TRP A 729 -1.71 -8.30 26.20
C TRP A 729 -1.61 -6.80 25.92
N VAL A 730 -0.46 -6.40 25.37
CA VAL A 730 -0.19 -5.04 24.89
C VAL A 730 0.66 -5.08 23.64
N ARG A 731 0.44 -4.15 22.71
CA ARG A 731 1.27 -3.88 21.54
C ARG A 731 1.44 -2.40 21.31
N PHE A 732 2.48 -2.03 20.58
CA PHE A 732 2.77 -0.65 20.19
C PHE A 732 2.67 -0.50 18.67
N ALA A 733 2.31 0.70 18.20
CA ALA A 733 2.37 1.06 16.78
C ALA A 733 2.68 2.54 16.61
N ALA A 734 3.28 2.86 15.45
CA ALA A 734 3.67 4.20 15.04
C ALA A 734 3.25 4.44 13.60
N TRP A 735 2.65 5.62 13.31
CA TRP A 735 2.03 5.96 12.04
C TRP A 735 2.42 7.35 11.60
N ASP A 736 2.78 7.52 10.31
CA ASP A 736 3.14 8.80 9.72
C ASP A 736 2.01 9.47 8.92
N SER A 737 2.27 10.66 8.42
CA SER A 737 1.28 11.45 7.69
C SER A 737 0.99 10.95 6.27
N ALA A 738 1.84 10.11 5.70
CA ALA A 738 1.63 9.44 4.42
C ALA A 738 0.85 8.12 4.58
N GLY A 739 0.63 7.70 5.83
CA GLY A 739 -0.07 6.48 6.18
C GLY A 739 0.82 5.24 6.21
N ASN A 740 2.13 5.42 6.19
CA ASN A 740 3.08 4.36 6.48
C ASN A 740 3.13 4.09 7.98
N GLY A 741 3.65 2.93 8.38
CA GLY A 741 3.73 2.63 9.80
C GLY A 741 4.51 1.39 10.16
N ALA A 742 4.64 1.21 11.48
CA ALA A 742 5.20 -0.01 12.07
C ALA A 742 4.41 -0.41 13.32
N PHE A 743 4.34 -1.72 13.58
CA PHE A 743 3.71 -2.23 14.79
C PHE A 743 4.44 -3.46 15.33
N THR A 744 4.51 -3.56 16.67
CA THR A 744 5.03 -4.73 17.38
C THR A 744 3.97 -5.82 17.46
N GLN A 745 4.41 -7.04 17.64
CA GLN A 745 3.52 -8.14 18.00
C GLN A 745 3.02 -7.98 19.45
N PRO A 746 1.83 -8.53 19.79
CA PRO A 746 1.31 -8.49 21.14
C PRO A 746 2.21 -9.24 22.13
N VAL A 747 2.48 -8.61 23.28
CA VAL A 747 3.16 -9.22 24.43
C VAL A 747 2.12 -9.55 25.48
N HIS A 748 2.04 -10.81 25.88
CA HIS A 748 1.11 -11.32 26.90
C HIS A 748 1.71 -11.23 28.31
N PHE A 749 0.83 -11.09 29.33
CA PHE A 749 1.18 -10.98 30.75
C PHE A 749 0.78 -12.23 31.53
#